data_886594421b4cbb07ef935cf839d93986
#
_entry.id   886594421b4cbb07ef935cf839d93986
#
_cell.length_a   1.000
_cell.length_b   1.000
_cell.length_c   1.000
_cell.angle_alpha   90.00
_cell.angle_beta   90.00
_cell.angle_gamma   90.00
#
_symmetry.space_group_name_H-M   'P 1'
#
loop_
_entity.id
_entity.type
_entity.pdbx_description
1 polymer ?
#
loop_
_entity_poly.entity_id
_entity_poly.type
_entity_poly.pdbx_seq_one_letter_code
_entity_poly.pdbx_strand_id
1 'polypeptide(L)'
;MKPHPLALALASALVLGSHAPSTVAAGVGAAASEGAASDAAQAAPRELEEVEVTANVYRDRTEAVAPTLSYDLEYFQRFEPLTVGDMLKRVPSVAFLSDVLEYDGVRMRGLDPGYTQILINGERIPGAGFDRSFFVDRIPAELVERIEIVRSASADRSGDAIAGTLNIVLRDGYSLDGGYVRLGGLRYDDDVTRGTGGAVWGGEFGPGRLLVGANVQGRRNPKDKFSARFDEPGGDLENTEVQTDVRSGTDYSANLSYVLPIDGGQLDFSAFYVRTDRIQDEDSIEYRSGVETDPNILTLNDNDIDIDTRNWNVDAGWRQEAFGGDNKLRVAYARYDDEQFEFEDEIEYLRDTNPFPEDDRFTGDQEFRDLLDKEISAEFWHERGDDALRWKFGVQYVGKERETSILADRNRITIPNPPAARPVIPGAFGPFLPPPGGLNTIEEDRIDPFVKASGVSGAFEWEAGVRWQSTDVTIDDATVEAGEGRREKDYDEFLPSLHVRWNLSDEDRITGSVARSMRRPNFDQVTPALLEAELGDNDLLGNPELEPETAWGFDLGYERKIGQRGVFGVNFFYRDITDLIEVASTGEEGSEGEGTLVLQPRNTGDGEVWGVEFDLSTPLTAFGLDDTGVFLNYSWLDSEIEDVFGERRFNDQSDYVANIGFIQDLPAWGASFGVTWRKQGEAFGRIVGEEVTTSYGADVEAFIEKRFGERLAVRLTGSNLNDASKDEVFDKFNTIDEQFDRDYDEYELETETGGPVFQLVARYTF
;
A
#
# COMPACT_ATOMS: atom_id res chain seq x y z
N MET A 1 -29.34 -1.53 -9.59
CA MET A 1 -29.18 -0.42 -8.65
C MET A 1 -30.38 0.51 -8.67
N LYS A 2 -31.15 0.59 -7.61
CA LYS A 2 -32.03 1.74 -7.38
C LYS A 2 -31.20 2.70 -6.50
N PRO A 3 -30.97 3.94 -6.91
CA PRO A 3 -30.18 4.86 -6.08
C PRO A 3 -30.91 5.11 -4.77
N HIS A 4 -30.17 5.04 -3.69
CA HIS A 4 -30.67 5.34 -2.34
C HIS A 4 -31.23 6.79 -2.32
N PRO A 5 -32.37 7.08 -1.67
CA PRO A 5 -33.03 8.38 -1.72
C PRO A 5 -32.19 9.56 -1.22
N LEU A 6 -31.13 9.32 -0.43
CA LEU A 6 -30.21 10.37 0.03
C LEU A 6 -29.26 10.87 -1.07
N ALA A 7 -28.81 9.98 -1.95
CA ALA A 7 -27.94 10.38 -3.08
C ALA A 7 -28.67 11.29 -4.07
N LEU A 8 -30.00 11.10 -4.23
CA LEU A 8 -30.82 11.95 -5.08
C LEU A 8 -31.10 13.32 -4.44
N ALA A 9 -31.12 13.42 -3.12
CA ALA A 9 -31.37 14.68 -2.41
C ALA A 9 -30.16 15.65 -2.49
N LEU A 10 -28.93 15.12 -2.49
CA LEU A 10 -27.71 15.92 -2.66
C LEU A 10 -27.53 16.40 -4.10
N ALA A 11 -27.90 15.59 -5.09
CA ALA A 11 -27.86 15.98 -6.52
C ALA A 11 -28.94 17.01 -6.89
N SER A 12 -30.08 17.03 -6.17
CA SER A 12 -31.19 17.97 -6.44
C SER A 12 -30.97 19.36 -5.85
N ALA A 13 -30.07 19.53 -4.89
CA ALA A 13 -29.73 20.83 -4.30
C ALA A 13 -28.85 21.74 -5.21
N LEU A 14 -28.27 21.17 -6.27
CA LEU A 14 -27.36 21.86 -7.20
C LEU A 14 -28.08 22.61 -8.36
N VAL A 15 -29.40 22.46 -8.54
CA VAL A 15 -30.13 22.99 -9.71
C VAL A 15 -30.94 24.26 -9.42
N LEU A 16 -31.04 24.73 -8.18
CA LEU A 16 -31.89 25.88 -7.83
C LEU A 16 -31.11 27.06 -7.22
N GLY A 17 -30.34 27.77 -8.04
CA GLY A 17 -29.59 28.93 -7.56
C GLY A 17 -29.07 29.90 -8.63
N SER A 18 -29.81 30.11 -9.72
CA SER A 18 -29.46 31.17 -10.68
C SER A 18 -30.59 32.23 -10.76
N HIS A 19 -30.57 33.17 -9.83
CA HIS A 19 -31.21 34.48 -10.06
C HIS A 19 -30.47 35.54 -9.24
N ALA A 20 -29.70 36.36 -9.92
CA ALA A 20 -29.13 37.58 -9.39
C ALA A 20 -30.19 38.69 -9.24
N PRO A 21 -29.99 39.59 -8.34
CA PRO A 21 -30.03 40.99 -8.73
C PRO A 21 -28.85 41.84 -8.28
N SER A 22 -28.58 42.81 -9.11
CA SER A 22 -27.52 43.81 -9.13
C SER A 22 -27.57 44.84 -8.02
N THR A 23 -26.37 45.42 -7.78
CA THR A 23 -26.00 46.77 -7.31
C THR A 23 -26.23 47.16 -5.87
N VAL A 24 -25.16 47.56 -5.16
CA VAL A 24 -24.72 48.95 -4.97
C VAL A 24 -23.33 48.96 -4.31
N ALA A 25 -22.44 49.75 -4.87
CA ALA A 25 -21.12 50.04 -4.35
C ALA A 25 -21.16 51.01 -3.17
N ALA A 26 -20.34 50.80 -2.18
CA ALA A 26 -19.75 51.87 -1.37
C ALA A 26 -18.42 51.38 -0.76
N GLY A 27 -17.33 52.00 -1.18
CA GLY A 27 -16.02 51.75 -0.62
C GLY A 27 -15.83 52.29 0.79
N VAL A 28 -14.87 51.76 1.50
CA VAL A 28 -13.89 52.49 2.35
C VAL A 28 -12.86 51.49 2.91
N GLY A 29 -11.60 51.79 2.69
CA GLY A 29 -10.54 51.70 3.70
C GLY A 29 -9.84 50.34 3.90
N ALA A 30 -8.67 50.24 3.28
CA ALA A 30 -7.66 49.25 3.58
C ALA A 30 -7.17 49.30 5.01
N ALA A 31 -7.11 48.16 5.67
CA ALA A 31 -6.13 47.86 6.70
C ALA A 31 -5.69 46.41 6.48
N ALA A 32 -4.45 46.26 6.06
CA ALA A 32 -3.80 44.98 5.92
C ALA A 32 -3.64 44.36 7.31
N SER A 33 -4.21 43.19 7.51
CA SER A 33 -3.77 42.24 8.52
C SER A 33 -3.41 40.95 7.75
N GLU A 34 -2.11 40.72 7.63
CA GLU A 34 -1.56 39.42 7.25
C GLU A 34 -1.93 38.42 8.34
N GLY A 35 -2.96 37.64 8.14
CA GLY A 35 -3.37 36.53 8.97
C GLY A 35 -3.25 35.25 8.16
N ALA A 36 -2.59 34.27 8.73
CA ALA A 36 -2.25 32.98 8.18
C ALA A 36 -3.40 32.38 7.36
N ALA A 37 -3.21 32.30 6.07
CA ALA A 37 -4.07 31.56 5.16
C ALA A 37 -3.84 30.07 5.38
N SER A 38 -4.92 29.36 5.70
CA SER A 38 -4.99 27.91 5.60
C SER A 38 -4.49 27.41 4.24
N ASP A 39 -3.97 26.20 4.17
CA ASP A 39 -3.34 25.48 3.05
C ASP A 39 -4.09 25.42 1.72
N ALA A 40 -4.63 26.49 1.28
CA ALA A 40 -5.14 26.72 -0.06
C ALA A 40 -4.84 28.14 -0.51
N ALA A 41 -3.72 28.73 -0.05
CA ALA A 41 -3.19 29.88 -0.75
C ALA A 41 -2.84 29.39 -2.15
N GLN A 42 -3.49 29.98 -3.17
CA GLN A 42 -3.11 29.92 -4.56
C GLN A 42 -1.59 30.07 -4.63
N ALA A 43 -0.89 28.94 -4.66
CA ALA A 43 0.52 28.97 -5.05
C ALA A 43 0.50 29.60 -6.45
N ALA A 44 1.14 30.73 -6.62
CA ALA A 44 1.41 31.27 -7.95
C ALA A 44 2.00 30.12 -8.76
N PRO A 45 1.69 29.98 -10.07
CA PRO A 45 2.27 28.94 -10.89
C PRO A 45 3.76 28.96 -10.64
N ARG A 46 4.31 27.85 -10.13
CA ARG A 46 5.74 27.70 -10.08
C ARG A 46 6.17 27.70 -11.55
N GLU A 47 6.69 28.82 -12.04
CA GLU A 47 7.56 28.77 -13.20
C GLU A 47 8.48 27.59 -12.90
N LEU A 48 8.81 26.80 -13.93
CA LEU A 48 9.91 25.83 -13.80
C LEU A 48 11.12 26.66 -13.36
N GLU A 49 11.19 26.90 -12.07
CA GLU A 49 12.41 27.46 -11.49
C GLU A 49 13.50 26.54 -12.01
N GLU A 50 14.52 27.14 -12.59
CA GLU A 50 15.79 26.51 -12.90
C GLU A 50 16.01 25.50 -11.78
N VAL A 51 15.86 24.18 -12.11
CA VAL A 51 16.01 23.13 -11.08
C VAL A 51 17.50 23.20 -10.72
N GLU A 52 17.80 24.15 -9.89
CA GLU A 52 19.11 24.31 -9.29
C GLU A 52 19.27 23.11 -8.37
N VAL A 53 19.98 22.09 -8.82
CA VAL A 53 20.31 20.94 -8.02
C VAL A 53 21.31 21.39 -6.98
N THR A 54 20.75 21.83 -5.89
CA THR A 54 21.48 21.91 -4.64
C THR A 54 21.29 20.59 -3.90
N ALA A 55 22.23 20.15 -3.07
CA ALA A 55 22.17 18.91 -2.28
C ALA A 55 21.01 18.93 -1.24
N ASN A 56 19.81 19.22 -1.68
CA ASN A 56 18.63 19.46 -0.86
C ASN A 56 17.87 18.16 -0.65
N VAL A 57 18.23 17.37 0.34
CA VAL A 57 17.52 16.16 0.76
C VAL A 57 16.72 16.51 2.01
N TYR A 58 15.71 17.37 1.88
CA TYR A 58 14.96 17.85 3.05
C TYR A 58 13.47 17.58 2.88
N ARG A 59 12.85 17.09 3.94
CA ARG A 59 11.40 17.14 4.06
C ARG A 59 10.96 18.52 4.56
N ASP A 60 9.77 18.90 4.19
CA ASP A 60 9.16 20.12 4.70
C ASP A 60 8.58 19.91 6.11
N ARG A 61 8.56 20.99 6.89
CA ARG A 61 7.76 21.06 8.12
C ARG A 61 6.31 21.37 7.75
N THR A 62 5.41 20.49 8.15
CA THR A 62 3.98 20.72 7.94
C THR A 62 3.44 21.74 8.95
N GLU A 63 2.44 22.52 8.51
CA GLU A 63 1.68 23.40 9.41
C GLU A 63 0.48 22.66 10.06
N ALA A 64 0.27 21.38 9.76
CA ALA A 64 -0.75 20.57 10.41
C ALA A 64 -0.51 20.46 11.92
N VAL A 65 -1.57 20.54 12.71
CA VAL A 65 -1.51 20.31 14.16
C VAL A 65 -1.41 18.81 14.46
N ALA A 66 -2.17 17.99 13.71
CA ALA A 66 -2.03 16.53 13.74
C ALA A 66 -0.62 16.11 13.28
N PRO A 67 -0.01 15.10 13.93
CA PRO A 67 1.33 14.63 13.58
C PRO A 67 1.40 14.16 12.12
N THR A 68 1.95 14.98 11.26
CA THR A 68 2.05 14.72 9.82
C THR A 68 3.46 15.01 9.31
N LEU A 69 4.02 14.09 8.51
CA LEU A 69 5.22 14.33 7.73
C LEU A 69 4.82 14.58 6.27
N SER A 70 5.50 15.49 5.61
CA SER A 70 5.32 15.73 4.18
C SER A 70 6.65 15.64 3.47
N TYR A 71 6.68 14.84 2.43
CA TYR A 71 7.80 14.68 1.51
C TYR A 71 7.36 15.15 0.15
N ASP A 72 7.91 16.24 -0.31
CA ASP A 72 7.54 16.84 -1.58
C ASP A 72 8.26 16.21 -2.77
N LEU A 73 7.86 16.64 -3.95
CA LEU A 73 8.48 16.20 -5.20
C LEU A 73 9.96 16.53 -5.27
N GLU A 74 10.41 17.69 -4.72
CA GLU A 74 11.81 18.11 -4.73
C GLU A 74 12.68 17.12 -3.97
N TYR A 75 12.19 16.60 -2.83
CA TYR A 75 12.85 15.52 -2.10
C TYR A 75 13.00 14.26 -2.96
N PHE A 76 11.94 13.81 -3.63
CA PHE A 76 11.94 12.57 -4.39
C PHE A 76 12.67 12.66 -5.74
N GLN A 77 12.61 13.80 -6.42
CA GLN A 77 13.33 14.01 -7.68
C GLN A 77 14.83 13.77 -7.59
N ARG A 78 15.39 13.82 -6.38
CA ARG A 78 16.79 13.50 -6.11
C ARG A 78 17.11 12.04 -6.36
N PHE A 79 16.13 11.18 -6.25
CA PHE A 79 16.28 9.73 -6.41
C PHE A 79 15.75 9.22 -7.75
N GLU A 80 15.01 10.06 -8.52
CA GLU A 80 14.32 9.69 -9.76
C GLU A 80 13.54 8.37 -9.64
N PRO A 81 12.67 8.24 -8.63
CA PRO A 81 11.88 7.03 -8.47
C PRO A 81 11.00 6.80 -9.69
N LEU A 82 10.74 5.54 -10.01
CA LEU A 82 9.82 5.17 -11.09
C LEU A 82 8.38 5.19 -10.60
N THR A 83 8.17 4.78 -9.36
CA THR A 83 6.86 4.53 -8.79
C THR A 83 6.74 5.12 -7.38
N VAL A 84 5.53 5.12 -6.85
CA VAL A 84 5.29 5.48 -5.45
C VAL A 84 5.93 4.47 -4.50
N GLY A 85 5.97 3.18 -4.83
CA GLY A 85 6.69 2.18 -4.05
C GLY A 85 8.17 2.57 -3.88
N ASP A 86 8.84 2.96 -4.97
CA ASP A 86 10.20 3.49 -4.94
C ASP A 86 10.35 4.75 -4.08
N MET A 87 9.33 5.63 -4.07
CA MET A 87 9.33 6.81 -3.20
C MET A 87 9.25 6.41 -1.73
N LEU A 88 8.38 5.47 -1.41
CA LEU A 88 8.10 5.03 -0.04
C LEU A 88 9.28 4.31 0.62
N LYS A 89 10.19 3.72 -0.14
CA LYS A 89 11.45 3.17 0.39
C LYS A 89 12.28 4.16 1.22
N ARG A 90 12.07 5.45 1.04
CA ARG A 90 12.89 6.54 1.62
C ARG A 90 12.17 7.33 2.70
N VAL A 91 10.99 6.91 3.11
CA VAL A 91 10.23 7.53 4.19
C VAL A 91 10.29 6.69 5.47
N PRO A 92 10.20 7.30 6.67
CA PRO A 92 10.30 6.56 7.92
C PRO A 92 9.10 5.65 8.16
N SER A 93 9.33 4.57 8.91
CA SER A 93 8.30 3.64 9.39
C SER A 93 7.54 2.88 8.30
N VAL A 94 8.03 2.87 7.07
CA VAL A 94 7.44 2.12 5.98
C VAL A 94 8.31 0.90 5.68
N ALA A 95 7.72 -0.28 5.83
CA ALA A 95 8.21 -1.56 5.35
C ALA A 95 7.29 -2.05 4.22
N PHE A 96 7.64 -3.18 3.62
CA PHE A 96 6.84 -3.81 2.58
C PHE A 96 6.66 -5.29 2.92
N LEU A 97 5.54 -5.84 2.56
CA LEU A 97 5.28 -7.28 2.64
C LEU A 97 6.08 -8.04 1.57
N SER A 98 6.52 -7.33 0.59
CA SER A 98 6.94 -7.84 -0.69
C SER A 98 8.20 -8.69 -0.69
N ASP A 99 8.25 -9.48 -1.72
CA ASP A 99 9.39 -10.20 -2.25
C ASP A 99 10.54 -9.27 -2.67
N VAL A 100 11.66 -9.86 -3.03
CA VAL A 100 12.80 -9.13 -3.60
C VAL A 100 12.37 -8.34 -4.85
N LEU A 101 12.82 -7.10 -4.98
CA LEU A 101 12.52 -6.16 -6.07
C LEU A 101 11.07 -5.70 -6.22
N GLU A 102 10.15 -6.08 -5.36
CA GLU A 102 8.77 -5.58 -5.33
C GLU A 102 8.54 -4.69 -4.11
N TYR A 103 7.70 -3.65 -4.24
CA TYR A 103 7.47 -2.64 -3.20
C TYR A 103 5.98 -2.34 -3.04
N ASP A 104 5.18 -3.40 -3.05
CA ASP A 104 3.75 -3.40 -2.72
C ASP A 104 3.52 -3.89 -1.28
N GLY A 105 2.27 -4.01 -0.83
CA GLY A 105 1.96 -4.41 0.52
C GLY A 105 2.57 -3.49 1.58
N VAL A 106 2.24 -2.20 1.51
CA VAL A 106 2.84 -1.16 2.37
C VAL A 106 2.45 -1.35 3.82
N ARG A 107 3.44 -1.56 4.67
CA ARG A 107 3.30 -1.70 6.12
C ARG A 107 3.80 -0.46 6.84
N MET A 108 2.92 0.27 7.49
CA MET A 108 3.34 1.30 8.44
C MET A 108 3.53 0.68 9.83
N ARG A 109 4.63 1.08 10.50
CA ARG A 109 4.94 0.62 11.87
C ARG A 109 5.04 -0.89 12.01
N GLY A 110 5.36 -1.57 10.90
CA GLY A 110 5.48 -3.02 10.83
C GLY A 110 4.17 -3.80 10.92
N LEU A 111 3.02 -3.14 10.99
CA LEU A 111 1.72 -3.80 10.99
C LEU A 111 1.34 -4.22 9.57
N ASP A 112 0.50 -5.25 9.47
CA ASP A 112 -0.09 -5.72 8.23
C ASP A 112 -0.64 -4.57 7.36
N PRO A 113 -0.57 -4.66 6.02
CA PRO A 113 -1.04 -3.60 5.12
C PRO A 113 -2.46 -3.10 5.41
N GLY A 114 -3.37 -3.97 5.84
CA GLY A 114 -4.75 -3.62 6.21
C GLY A 114 -4.87 -2.58 7.34
N TYR A 115 -3.83 -2.38 8.15
CA TYR A 115 -3.77 -1.34 9.19
C TYR A 115 -3.33 0.03 8.64
N THR A 116 -2.84 0.08 7.40
CA THR A 116 -2.36 1.31 6.75
C THR A 116 -3.39 1.82 5.77
N GLN A 117 -3.95 3.01 6.01
CA GLN A 117 -4.83 3.63 5.04
C GLN A 117 -4.03 4.28 3.91
N ILE A 118 -4.32 3.93 2.65
CA ILE A 118 -3.74 4.56 1.47
C ILE A 118 -4.80 5.43 0.80
N LEU A 119 -4.48 6.71 0.58
CA LEU A 119 -5.34 7.68 -0.07
C LEU A 119 -4.64 8.28 -1.29
N ILE A 120 -5.40 8.59 -2.34
CA ILE A 120 -4.96 9.41 -3.46
C ILE A 120 -5.77 10.70 -3.45
N ASN A 121 -5.09 11.85 -3.31
CA ASN A 121 -5.72 13.17 -3.16
C ASN A 121 -6.73 13.24 -2.00
N GLY A 122 -6.49 12.47 -0.93
CA GLY A 122 -7.38 12.40 0.22
C GLY A 122 -8.60 11.49 0.06
N GLU A 123 -8.74 10.79 -1.07
CA GLU A 123 -9.80 9.82 -1.32
C GLU A 123 -9.26 8.41 -1.32
N ARG A 124 -10.06 7.47 -0.81
CA ARG A 124 -9.76 6.05 -0.89
C ARG A 124 -9.97 5.58 -2.32
N ILE A 125 -9.10 4.69 -2.80
CA ILE A 125 -9.27 4.00 -4.07
C ILE A 125 -9.44 2.51 -3.76
N PRO A 126 -10.38 1.80 -4.39
CA PRO A 126 -10.52 0.36 -4.25
C PRO A 126 -9.19 -0.33 -4.51
N GLY A 127 -8.82 -1.23 -3.61
CA GLY A 127 -7.59 -2.02 -3.68
C GLY A 127 -7.86 -3.40 -4.23
N ALA A 128 -6.85 -3.94 -4.86
CA ALA A 128 -6.78 -5.34 -5.20
C ALA A 128 -6.28 -6.11 -4.00
N GLY A 129 -6.92 -7.16 -3.63
CA GLY A 129 -6.34 -8.13 -2.75
C GLY A 129 -6.95 -8.19 -1.37
N PHE A 130 -6.26 -8.95 -0.56
CA PHE A 130 -6.73 -9.45 0.71
C PHE A 130 -6.93 -8.35 1.76
N ASP A 131 -6.21 -7.22 1.67
CA ASP A 131 -6.00 -6.26 2.74
C ASP A 131 -6.65 -4.87 2.53
N ARG A 132 -7.56 -4.72 1.59
CA ARG A 132 -8.15 -3.43 1.18
C ARG A 132 -7.11 -2.36 0.77
N SER A 133 -5.85 -2.73 0.60
CA SER A 133 -4.80 -1.80 0.20
C SER A 133 -4.77 -1.58 -1.32
N PHE A 134 -4.09 -0.53 -1.73
CA PHE A 134 -3.86 -0.22 -3.13
C PHE A 134 -2.40 -0.53 -3.49
N PHE A 135 -2.17 -1.11 -4.66
CA PHE A 135 -0.83 -1.38 -5.16
C PHE A 135 -0.11 -0.08 -5.52
N VAL A 136 0.64 0.47 -4.58
CA VAL A 136 1.34 1.76 -4.71
C VAL A 136 2.44 1.73 -5.76
N ASP A 137 2.99 0.56 -6.02
CA ASP A 137 4.07 0.38 -6.99
C ASP A 137 3.61 0.53 -8.44
N ARG A 138 2.30 0.61 -8.68
CA ARG A 138 1.69 0.88 -9.99
C ARG A 138 1.45 2.36 -10.26
N ILE A 139 1.61 3.24 -9.27
CA ILE A 139 1.48 4.68 -9.45
C ILE A 139 2.82 5.27 -9.90
N PRO A 140 2.93 5.87 -11.10
CA PRO A 140 4.14 6.52 -11.54
C PRO A 140 4.51 7.71 -10.66
N ALA A 141 5.77 7.79 -10.27
CA ALA A 141 6.26 8.88 -9.42
C ALA A 141 6.10 10.27 -10.05
N GLU A 142 6.09 10.36 -11.39
CA GLU A 142 5.89 11.63 -12.11
C GLU A 142 4.55 12.29 -11.85
N LEU A 143 3.56 11.51 -11.47
CA LEU A 143 2.22 12.03 -11.20
C LEU A 143 2.10 12.62 -9.80
N VAL A 144 3.05 12.32 -8.92
CA VAL A 144 3.00 12.69 -7.51
C VAL A 144 3.59 14.09 -7.29
N GLU A 145 2.89 14.91 -6.52
CA GLU A 145 3.39 16.19 -6.01
C GLU A 145 4.08 16.02 -4.65
N ARG A 146 3.44 15.26 -3.76
CA ARG A 146 3.98 14.96 -2.43
C ARG A 146 3.34 13.71 -1.83
N ILE A 147 4.00 13.14 -0.84
CA ILE A 147 3.47 12.08 0.02
C ILE A 147 3.34 12.64 1.43
N GLU A 148 2.16 12.52 2.01
CA GLU A 148 1.87 12.89 3.39
C GLU A 148 1.72 11.62 4.23
N ILE A 149 2.46 11.53 5.33
CA ILE A 149 2.36 10.47 6.32
C ILE A 149 1.64 11.05 7.53
N VAL A 150 0.38 10.67 7.71
CA VAL A 150 -0.45 11.09 8.83
C VAL A 150 -0.39 10.03 9.91
N ARG A 151 0.26 10.33 11.01
CA ARG A 151 0.60 9.40 12.09
C ARG A 151 -0.56 9.11 13.05
N SER A 152 -1.58 9.97 13.06
CA SER A 152 -2.72 9.87 13.97
C SER A 152 -4.02 10.29 13.29
N ALA A 153 -5.10 9.58 13.57
CA ALA A 153 -6.41 9.88 13.00
C ALA A 153 -6.95 11.24 13.46
N SER A 154 -7.65 11.95 12.58
CA SER A 154 -8.33 13.23 12.87
C SER A 154 -9.80 13.15 12.49
N ALA A 155 -10.66 13.84 13.22
CA ALA A 155 -12.11 13.76 13.04
C ALA A 155 -12.60 14.11 11.61
N ASP A 156 -11.87 14.94 10.88
CA ASP A 156 -12.20 15.32 9.50
C ASP A 156 -11.60 14.38 8.43
N ARG A 157 -11.07 13.23 8.85
CA ARG A 157 -10.58 12.15 7.98
C ARG A 157 -11.20 10.83 8.41
N SER A 158 -11.24 9.85 7.51
CA SER A 158 -11.69 8.49 7.88
C SER A 158 -10.84 7.92 9.01
N GLY A 159 -11.47 7.19 9.91
CA GLY A 159 -10.79 6.54 11.03
C GLY A 159 -10.11 5.22 10.70
N ASP A 160 -10.14 4.75 9.46
CA ASP A 160 -9.59 3.47 8.99
C ASP A 160 -8.05 3.51 8.92
N ALA A 161 -7.36 3.76 10.03
CA ALA A 161 -5.93 4.04 10.03
C ALA A 161 -5.28 3.78 11.38
N ILE A 162 -5.28 2.53 11.87
CA ILE A 162 -4.64 2.20 13.15
C ILE A 162 -3.14 2.46 13.11
N ALA A 163 -2.46 2.00 12.05
CA ALA A 163 -1.04 2.27 11.85
C ALA A 163 -0.75 3.72 11.41
N GLY A 164 -1.65 4.29 10.62
CA GLY A 164 -1.56 5.63 10.06
C GLY A 164 -2.08 5.70 8.63
N THR A 165 -1.99 6.89 8.02
CA THR A 165 -2.45 7.15 6.66
C THR A 165 -1.31 7.60 5.77
N LEU A 166 -1.18 7.01 4.59
CA LEU A 166 -0.36 7.48 3.48
C LEU A 166 -1.26 8.19 2.47
N ASN A 167 -1.15 9.51 2.36
CA ASN A 167 -1.88 10.28 1.37
C ASN A 167 -0.95 10.67 0.21
N ILE A 168 -1.18 10.08 -0.94
CA ILE A 168 -0.45 10.34 -2.18
C ILE A 168 -1.15 11.49 -2.88
N VAL A 169 -0.57 12.67 -2.81
CA VAL A 169 -1.13 13.86 -3.47
C VAL A 169 -0.59 13.95 -4.89
N LEU A 170 -1.48 13.84 -5.86
CA LEU A 170 -1.13 13.97 -7.27
C LEU A 170 -1.00 15.44 -7.67
N ARG A 171 -0.18 15.71 -8.69
CA ARG A 171 -0.03 17.04 -9.28
C ARG A 171 -1.35 17.53 -9.87
N ASP A 172 -1.60 18.79 -9.74
CA ASP A 172 -2.76 19.50 -10.31
C ASP A 172 -2.38 20.51 -11.39
N GLY A 173 -3.36 21.25 -11.91
CA GLY A 173 -3.14 22.26 -12.93
C GLY A 173 -2.26 23.44 -12.50
N TYR A 174 -1.97 23.61 -11.22
CA TYR A 174 -1.06 24.63 -10.68
C TYR A 174 0.36 24.11 -10.39
N SER A 175 0.54 22.80 -10.34
CA SER A 175 1.82 22.17 -9.97
C SER A 175 2.88 22.34 -11.06
N LEU A 176 2.51 22.63 -12.31
CA LEU A 176 3.44 22.69 -13.43
C LEU A 176 3.03 23.76 -14.44
N ASP A 177 4.00 24.52 -14.98
CA ASP A 177 3.84 25.42 -16.12
C ASP A 177 4.90 25.07 -17.17
N GLY A 178 4.53 24.30 -18.19
CA GLY A 178 5.40 23.65 -19.14
C GLY A 178 5.27 22.12 -19.10
N GLY A 179 6.32 21.41 -19.48
CA GLY A 179 6.25 19.95 -19.49
C GLY A 179 7.61 19.27 -19.56
N TYR A 180 7.58 17.97 -19.44
CA TYR A 180 8.75 17.14 -19.69
C TYR A 180 8.38 15.80 -20.32
N VAL A 181 9.36 15.20 -20.97
CA VAL A 181 9.30 13.84 -21.49
C VAL A 181 10.48 13.07 -20.87
N ARG A 182 10.18 11.87 -20.37
CA ARG A 182 11.15 10.92 -19.85
C ARG A 182 11.16 9.66 -20.71
N LEU A 183 12.34 9.15 -21.02
CA LEU A 183 12.54 7.89 -21.73
C LEU A 183 13.69 7.13 -21.08
N GLY A 184 13.56 5.82 -20.96
CA GLY A 184 14.57 5.01 -20.34
C GLY A 184 14.39 3.52 -20.55
N GLY A 185 15.23 2.75 -19.87
CA GLY A 185 15.15 1.29 -19.83
C GLY A 185 15.81 0.74 -18.58
N LEU A 186 15.35 -0.43 -18.18
CA LEU A 186 15.82 -1.20 -17.05
C LEU A 186 16.41 -2.51 -17.54
N ARG A 187 17.60 -2.85 -17.09
CA ARG A 187 18.29 -4.11 -17.34
C ARG A 187 18.31 -4.91 -16.07
N TYR A 188 17.74 -6.09 -16.10
CA TYR A 188 17.64 -7.05 -15.00
C TYR A 188 18.77 -8.07 -15.05
N ASP A 189 18.96 -8.83 -13.98
CA ASP A 189 20.09 -9.77 -13.82
C ASP A 189 20.00 -10.93 -14.82
N ASP A 190 18.81 -11.37 -15.16
CA ASP A 190 18.55 -12.38 -16.20
C ASP A 190 18.77 -11.90 -17.63
N ASP A 191 19.45 -10.77 -17.79
CA ASP A 191 19.78 -10.20 -19.10
C ASP A 191 18.59 -9.64 -19.91
N VAL A 192 17.38 -9.55 -19.36
CA VAL A 192 16.22 -8.95 -20.02
C VAL A 192 16.21 -7.42 -19.82
N THR A 193 15.78 -6.69 -20.85
CA THR A 193 15.63 -5.22 -20.78
C THR A 193 14.18 -4.84 -20.99
N ARG A 194 13.64 -4.00 -20.10
CA ARG A 194 12.30 -3.41 -20.20
C ARG A 194 12.38 -1.90 -20.42
N GLY A 195 11.50 -1.37 -21.25
CA GLY A 195 11.43 0.07 -21.54
C GLY A 195 10.56 0.83 -20.56
N THR A 196 10.86 2.12 -20.35
CA THR A 196 10.02 3.06 -19.61
C THR A 196 9.90 4.37 -20.38
N GLY A 197 8.75 5.03 -20.32
CA GLY A 197 8.54 6.34 -20.93
C GLY A 197 7.35 7.05 -20.36
N GLY A 198 7.47 8.36 -20.17
CA GLY A 198 6.40 9.19 -19.62
C GLY A 198 6.47 10.61 -20.16
N ALA A 199 5.33 11.28 -20.14
CA ALA A 199 5.21 12.69 -20.48
C ALA A 199 4.18 13.35 -19.56
N VAL A 200 4.51 14.56 -19.10
CA VAL A 200 3.59 15.41 -18.33
C VAL A 200 3.63 16.82 -18.90
N TRP A 201 2.47 17.43 -19.00
CA TRP A 201 2.33 18.82 -19.38
C TRP A 201 1.28 19.51 -18.53
N GLY A 202 1.58 20.73 -18.06
CA GLY A 202 0.67 21.60 -17.34
C GLY A 202 0.70 23.02 -17.87
N GLY A 203 -0.41 23.75 -17.73
CA GLY A 203 -0.48 25.14 -18.16
C GLY A 203 -1.90 25.70 -18.23
N GLU A 204 -2.00 26.95 -18.67
CA GLU A 204 -3.28 27.61 -18.86
C GLU A 204 -4.08 26.94 -20.00
N PHE A 205 -5.36 26.67 -19.74
CA PHE A 205 -6.28 26.12 -20.71
C PHE A 205 -7.66 26.73 -20.52
N GLY A 206 -8.04 27.62 -21.46
CA GLY A 206 -9.28 28.39 -21.37
C GLY A 206 -9.31 29.29 -20.12
N PRO A 207 -10.36 29.24 -19.29
CA PRO A 207 -10.46 30.05 -18.07
C PRO A 207 -9.75 29.39 -16.85
N GLY A 208 -9.22 28.20 -17.00
CA GLY A 208 -8.59 27.42 -15.93
C GLY A 208 -7.20 26.93 -16.27
N ARG A 209 -6.73 25.98 -15.48
CA ARG A 209 -5.43 25.34 -15.67
C ARG A 209 -5.61 23.83 -15.82
N LEU A 210 -4.90 23.26 -16.77
CA LEU A 210 -4.95 21.84 -17.10
C LEU A 210 -3.59 21.22 -16.86
N LEU A 211 -3.58 20.03 -16.27
CA LEU A 211 -2.44 19.12 -16.25
C LEU A 211 -2.86 17.80 -16.88
N VAL A 212 -2.02 17.24 -17.73
CA VAL A 212 -2.18 15.92 -18.31
C VAL A 212 -0.87 15.16 -18.21
N GLY A 213 -0.94 13.88 -17.88
CA GLY A 213 0.19 12.98 -17.82
C GLY A 213 -0.15 11.62 -18.40
N ALA A 214 0.87 10.95 -18.93
CA ALA A 214 0.79 9.56 -19.35
C ALA A 214 2.15 8.87 -19.17
N ASN A 215 2.12 7.59 -18.78
CA ASN A 215 3.32 6.82 -18.56
C ASN A 215 3.13 5.36 -19.03
N VAL A 216 4.21 4.75 -19.47
CA VAL A 216 4.34 3.31 -19.76
C VAL A 216 5.57 2.81 -19.05
N GLN A 217 5.41 1.82 -18.19
CA GLN A 217 6.46 1.25 -17.35
C GLN A 217 6.53 -0.25 -17.56
N GLY A 218 7.61 -0.71 -18.22
CA GLY A 218 7.92 -2.15 -18.25
C GLY A 218 8.53 -2.60 -16.94
N ARG A 219 8.11 -3.75 -16.44
CA ARG A 219 8.54 -4.38 -15.19
C ARG A 219 9.05 -5.78 -15.41
N ARG A 220 9.91 -6.22 -14.53
CA ARG A 220 10.34 -7.61 -14.41
C ARG A 220 10.92 -7.85 -13.02
N ASN A 221 10.61 -9.00 -12.46
CA ASN A 221 11.22 -9.53 -11.24
C ASN A 221 11.62 -10.98 -11.51
N PRO A 222 12.89 -11.26 -11.84
CA PRO A 222 13.38 -12.60 -12.07
C PRO A 222 13.87 -13.17 -10.74
N LYS A 223 12.99 -13.81 -9.99
CA LYS A 223 13.34 -14.40 -8.70
C LYS A 223 13.88 -15.81 -8.90
N ASP A 224 14.98 -16.10 -8.21
CA ASP A 224 15.48 -17.44 -7.99
C ASP A 224 15.26 -17.79 -6.52
N LYS A 225 14.64 -18.94 -6.26
CA LYS A 225 14.41 -19.46 -4.92
C LYS A 225 15.13 -20.81 -4.76
N PHE A 226 15.61 -21.04 -3.57
CA PHE A 226 16.18 -22.32 -3.17
C PHE A 226 15.68 -22.69 -1.79
N SER A 227 15.08 -23.87 -1.66
CA SER A 227 14.63 -24.44 -0.39
C SER A 227 15.41 -25.70 -0.04
N ALA A 228 15.64 -25.92 1.25
CA ALA A 228 16.19 -27.16 1.81
C ALA A 228 15.31 -27.59 2.99
N ARG A 229 14.73 -28.79 2.88
CA ARG A 229 13.79 -29.33 3.85
C ARG A 229 14.43 -30.47 4.65
N PHE A 230 14.20 -30.46 5.93
CA PHE A 230 14.76 -31.37 6.93
C PHE A 230 13.63 -31.91 7.80
N ASP A 231 13.84 -33.08 8.42
CA ASP A 231 12.92 -33.66 9.40
C ASP A 231 12.82 -32.81 10.69
N GLU A 232 13.91 -32.17 11.11
CA GLU A 232 13.96 -31.27 12.28
C GLU A 232 15.18 -30.32 12.22
N PRO A 233 15.26 -29.25 13.02
CA PRO A 233 16.41 -28.35 13.05
C PRO A 233 17.74 -29.09 13.33
N GLY A 234 18.60 -29.16 12.32
CA GLY A 234 19.88 -29.88 12.37
C GLY A 234 19.78 -31.39 12.16
N GLY A 235 18.64 -31.87 11.73
CA GLY A 235 18.36 -33.23 11.33
C GLY A 235 18.87 -33.63 9.95
N ASP A 236 18.33 -34.69 9.39
CA ASP A 236 18.74 -35.21 8.07
C ASP A 236 18.04 -34.41 6.96
N LEU A 237 18.76 -34.10 5.88
CA LEU A 237 18.21 -33.44 4.69
C LEU A 237 17.31 -34.39 3.93
N GLU A 238 16.03 -34.09 3.81
CA GLU A 238 15.06 -34.89 3.11
C GLU A 238 15.01 -34.54 1.63
N ASN A 239 14.84 -33.24 1.33
CA ASN A 239 14.79 -32.79 -0.04
C ASN A 239 15.36 -31.37 -0.21
N THR A 240 15.53 -30.94 -1.46
CA THR A 240 15.79 -29.55 -1.85
C THR A 240 14.93 -29.19 -3.04
N GLU A 241 14.51 -27.95 -3.09
CA GLU A 241 13.79 -27.39 -4.22
C GLU A 241 14.56 -26.24 -4.87
N VAL A 242 14.57 -26.24 -6.19
CA VAL A 242 15.11 -25.14 -7.00
C VAL A 242 13.95 -24.58 -7.79
N GLN A 243 13.66 -23.31 -7.60
CA GLN A 243 12.52 -22.64 -8.21
C GLN A 243 12.94 -21.33 -8.88
N THR A 244 12.31 -21.02 -10.00
CA THR A 244 12.33 -19.68 -10.62
C THR A 244 10.92 -19.13 -10.61
N ASP A 245 10.72 -17.91 -10.12
CA ASP A 245 9.44 -17.19 -10.18
C ASP A 245 9.69 -15.87 -10.92
N VAL A 246 9.29 -15.83 -12.18
CA VAL A 246 9.53 -14.69 -13.05
C VAL A 246 8.26 -13.90 -13.25
N ARG A 247 8.19 -12.73 -12.62
CA ARG A 247 7.08 -11.81 -12.79
C ARG A 247 7.43 -10.72 -13.79
N SER A 248 6.70 -10.61 -14.87
CA SER A 248 6.96 -9.60 -15.90
C SER A 248 5.67 -8.98 -16.44
N GLY A 249 5.73 -7.69 -16.80
CA GLY A 249 4.53 -7.00 -17.28
C GLY A 249 4.79 -5.58 -17.75
N THR A 250 3.69 -4.87 -17.99
CA THR A 250 3.71 -3.45 -18.38
C THR A 250 2.56 -2.72 -17.75
N ASP A 251 2.89 -1.63 -17.06
CA ASP A 251 1.90 -0.68 -16.53
C ASP A 251 1.67 0.45 -17.52
N TYR A 252 0.42 0.77 -17.76
CA TYR A 252 -0.03 1.92 -18.52
C TYR A 252 -0.81 2.85 -17.61
N SER A 253 -0.41 4.10 -17.52
CA SER A 253 -1.14 5.05 -16.67
C SER A 253 -1.38 6.37 -17.36
N ALA A 254 -2.45 7.05 -16.96
CA ALA A 254 -2.78 8.39 -17.39
C ALA A 254 -3.46 9.15 -16.26
N ASN A 255 -3.22 10.45 -16.20
CA ASN A 255 -3.93 11.36 -15.31
C ASN A 255 -4.33 12.65 -16.00
N LEU A 256 -5.37 13.25 -15.47
CA LEU A 256 -5.85 14.57 -15.86
C LEU A 256 -6.27 15.34 -14.62
N SER A 257 -5.90 16.61 -14.52
CA SER A 257 -6.43 17.53 -13.52
C SER A 257 -6.79 18.85 -14.20
N TYR A 258 -7.97 19.37 -13.91
CA TYR A 258 -8.41 20.68 -14.41
C TYR A 258 -8.97 21.51 -13.26
N VAL A 259 -8.35 22.65 -13.00
CA VAL A 259 -8.78 23.60 -11.97
C VAL A 259 -9.34 24.85 -12.64
N LEU A 260 -10.60 25.15 -12.32
CA LEU A 260 -11.33 26.29 -12.83
C LEU A 260 -11.60 27.27 -11.69
N PRO A 261 -10.93 28.43 -11.67
CA PRO A 261 -11.25 29.50 -10.72
C PRO A 261 -12.67 30.05 -10.99
N ILE A 262 -13.43 30.25 -9.91
CA ILE A 262 -14.73 30.91 -9.90
C ILE A 262 -14.72 32.08 -8.92
N ASP A 263 -15.76 32.91 -8.91
CA ASP A 263 -15.82 34.05 -7.97
C ASP A 263 -15.91 33.55 -6.51
N GLY A 264 -14.88 33.88 -5.72
CA GLY A 264 -14.76 33.45 -4.31
C GLY A 264 -14.45 31.95 -4.11
N GLY A 265 -13.94 31.24 -5.14
CA GLY A 265 -13.64 29.83 -5.01
C GLY A 265 -13.07 29.17 -6.26
N GLN A 266 -13.22 27.84 -6.35
CA GLN A 266 -12.77 27.05 -7.48
C GLN A 266 -13.61 25.79 -7.67
N LEU A 267 -13.60 25.28 -8.90
CA LEU A 267 -14.00 23.93 -9.27
C LEU A 267 -12.76 23.15 -9.67
N ASP A 268 -12.64 21.94 -9.21
CA ASP A 268 -11.58 21.03 -9.59
C ASP A 268 -12.18 19.72 -10.12
N PHE A 269 -11.53 19.18 -11.14
CA PHE A 269 -11.86 17.89 -11.74
C PHE A 269 -10.57 17.10 -11.87
N SER A 270 -10.57 15.85 -11.41
CA SER A 270 -9.45 14.97 -11.65
C SER A 270 -9.89 13.60 -12.16
N ALA A 271 -8.98 12.96 -12.88
CA ALA A 271 -9.13 11.58 -13.33
C ALA A 271 -7.76 10.90 -13.31
N PHE A 272 -7.78 9.65 -12.90
CA PHE A 272 -6.59 8.80 -12.83
C PHE A 272 -6.95 7.42 -13.39
N TYR A 273 -6.02 6.81 -14.15
CA TYR A 273 -6.16 5.49 -14.73
C TYR A 273 -4.84 4.75 -14.67
N VAL A 274 -4.89 3.47 -14.27
CA VAL A 274 -3.78 2.53 -14.39
C VAL A 274 -4.31 1.20 -14.91
N ARG A 275 -3.62 0.61 -15.88
CA ARG A 275 -3.76 -0.78 -16.30
C ARG A 275 -2.44 -1.48 -16.12
N THR A 276 -2.45 -2.62 -15.46
CA THR A 276 -1.33 -3.54 -15.37
C THR A 276 -1.65 -4.79 -16.16
N ASP A 277 -0.76 -5.15 -17.08
CA ASP A 277 -0.78 -6.38 -17.87
C ASP A 277 0.46 -7.17 -17.45
N ARG A 278 0.29 -8.29 -16.73
CA ARG A 278 1.37 -9.00 -16.05
C ARG A 278 1.23 -10.50 -16.25
N ILE A 279 2.35 -11.19 -16.39
CA ILE A 279 2.49 -12.63 -16.37
C ILE A 279 3.41 -12.99 -15.21
N GLN A 280 3.05 -14.00 -14.45
CA GLN A 280 3.91 -14.70 -13.51
C GLN A 280 4.12 -16.12 -14.07
N ASP A 281 5.37 -16.58 -14.11
CA ASP A 281 5.83 -17.82 -14.67
C ASP A 281 6.75 -18.47 -13.61
N GLU A 282 6.28 -19.53 -13.00
CA GLU A 282 6.93 -20.20 -11.88
C GLU A 282 7.19 -21.66 -12.23
N ASP A 283 8.48 -22.00 -12.27
CA ASP A 283 8.95 -23.38 -12.49
C ASP A 283 9.68 -23.87 -11.25
N SER A 284 9.33 -25.03 -10.69
CA SER A 284 10.08 -25.64 -9.61
C SER A 284 10.41 -27.12 -9.83
N ILE A 285 11.52 -27.57 -9.25
CA ILE A 285 11.97 -28.95 -9.25
C ILE A 285 12.46 -29.31 -7.85
N GLU A 286 11.80 -30.31 -7.28
CA GLU A 286 12.18 -30.86 -5.99
C GLU A 286 13.03 -32.11 -6.14
N TYR A 287 14.12 -32.20 -5.36
CA TYR A 287 15.09 -33.29 -5.42
C TYR A 287 15.28 -33.96 -4.05
N ARG A 288 15.22 -35.28 -4.05
CA ARG A 288 15.51 -36.10 -2.86
C ARG A 288 16.93 -35.89 -2.37
N SER A 289 17.08 -35.65 -1.07
CA SER A 289 18.35 -35.54 -0.37
C SER A 289 19.35 -34.58 -1.06
N GLY A 290 18.86 -33.55 -1.76
CA GLY A 290 19.67 -32.55 -2.44
C GLY A 290 20.49 -33.08 -3.63
N VAL A 291 20.16 -34.20 -4.22
CA VAL A 291 20.89 -34.79 -5.35
C VAL A 291 20.16 -34.44 -6.66
N GLU A 292 20.59 -33.39 -7.32
CA GLU A 292 20.01 -32.84 -8.55
C GLU A 292 20.26 -33.76 -9.77
N THR A 293 19.56 -34.87 -9.84
CA THR A 293 19.58 -35.82 -10.98
C THR A 293 18.21 -36.40 -11.22
N ASP A 294 17.86 -36.69 -12.48
CA ASP A 294 16.57 -37.23 -12.88
C ASP A 294 16.00 -38.38 -12.00
N PRO A 295 16.80 -39.35 -11.53
CA PRO A 295 16.25 -40.40 -10.65
C PRO A 295 15.78 -39.90 -9.27
N ASN A 296 16.23 -38.72 -8.87
CA ASN A 296 15.96 -38.14 -7.55
C ASN A 296 14.89 -37.02 -7.59
N ILE A 297 14.31 -36.74 -8.75
CA ILE A 297 13.21 -35.78 -8.82
C ILE A 297 12.01 -36.36 -8.04
N LEU A 298 11.49 -35.57 -7.10
CA LEU A 298 10.28 -35.83 -6.34
C LEU A 298 9.09 -35.15 -6.96
N THR A 299 9.22 -33.84 -7.26
CA THR A 299 8.13 -33.04 -7.83
C THR A 299 8.65 -32.18 -8.97
N LEU A 300 7.81 -31.98 -9.98
CA LEU A 300 7.94 -30.96 -11.01
C LEU A 300 6.68 -30.11 -10.97
N ASN A 301 6.83 -28.82 -10.78
CA ASN A 301 5.72 -27.87 -10.83
C ASN A 301 5.99 -26.78 -11.88
N ASP A 302 4.93 -26.36 -12.57
CA ASP A 302 4.91 -25.34 -13.64
C ASP A 302 3.60 -24.56 -13.43
N ASN A 303 3.68 -23.30 -12.96
CA ASN A 303 2.54 -22.47 -12.65
C ASN A 303 2.61 -21.13 -13.41
N ASP A 304 1.63 -20.91 -14.27
CA ASP A 304 1.47 -19.72 -15.10
C ASP A 304 0.26 -18.90 -14.64
N ILE A 305 0.46 -17.61 -14.33
CA ILE A 305 -0.62 -16.69 -13.97
C ILE A 305 -0.65 -15.50 -14.90
N ASP A 306 -1.74 -15.33 -15.64
CA ASP A 306 -2.05 -14.13 -16.43
C ASP A 306 -2.88 -13.14 -15.59
N ILE A 307 -2.43 -11.90 -15.43
CA ILE A 307 -3.06 -10.87 -14.60
C ILE A 307 -3.32 -9.61 -15.43
N ASP A 308 -4.59 -9.23 -15.61
CA ASP A 308 -4.99 -7.91 -16.19
C ASP A 308 -5.77 -7.11 -15.15
N THR A 309 -5.16 -6.06 -14.60
CA THR A 309 -5.84 -5.19 -13.65
C THR A 309 -6.08 -3.80 -14.23
N ARG A 310 -7.23 -3.22 -13.94
CA ARG A 310 -7.62 -1.87 -14.38
C ARG A 310 -8.18 -1.09 -13.20
N ASN A 311 -7.52 -0.01 -12.88
CA ASN A 311 -7.99 0.90 -11.84
C ASN A 311 -8.21 2.29 -12.40
N TRP A 312 -9.35 2.90 -12.13
CA TRP A 312 -9.61 4.27 -12.50
C TRP A 312 -10.47 4.98 -11.46
N ASN A 313 -10.19 6.25 -11.32
CA ASN A 313 -10.91 7.16 -10.44
C ASN A 313 -11.24 8.45 -11.20
N VAL A 314 -12.40 9.00 -10.91
CA VAL A 314 -12.80 10.34 -11.37
C VAL A 314 -13.42 11.08 -10.20
N ASP A 315 -13.04 12.33 -10.01
CA ASP A 315 -13.63 13.17 -8.97
C ASP A 315 -13.88 14.60 -9.44
N ALA A 316 -14.82 15.24 -8.74
CA ALA A 316 -15.17 16.64 -8.93
C ALA A 316 -15.29 17.32 -7.57
N GLY A 317 -14.58 18.42 -7.41
CA GLY A 317 -14.57 19.26 -6.23
C GLY A 317 -15.17 20.65 -6.49
N TRP A 318 -15.83 21.17 -5.49
CA TRP A 318 -16.25 22.56 -5.41
C TRP A 318 -15.80 23.13 -4.08
N ARG A 319 -15.08 24.25 -4.12
CA ARG A 319 -14.70 25.01 -2.94
C ARG A 319 -15.12 26.46 -3.13
N GLN A 320 -15.76 27.03 -2.11
CA GLN A 320 -16.20 28.43 -2.16
C GLN A 320 -16.32 29.04 -0.76
N GLU A 321 -15.85 30.27 -0.62
CA GLU A 321 -16.15 31.09 0.53
C GLU A 321 -17.60 31.59 0.45
N ALA A 322 -18.47 31.06 1.30
CA ALA A 322 -19.90 31.39 1.37
C ALA A 322 -20.44 31.12 2.76
N PHE A 323 -21.59 31.71 3.11
CA PHE A 323 -22.29 31.52 4.40
C PHE A 323 -21.43 31.91 5.63
N GLY A 324 -20.43 32.79 5.44
CA GLY A 324 -19.53 33.24 6.49
C GLY A 324 -18.44 32.27 6.86
N GLY A 325 -18.03 31.41 5.94
CA GLY A 325 -16.94 30.48 6.04
C GLY A 325 -16.64 29.78 4.73
N ASP A 326 -15.70 28.85 4.76
CA ASP A 326 -15.27 28.02 3.65
C ASP A 326 -16.14 26.78 3.53
N ASN A 327 -16.52 26.47 2.31
CA ASN A 327 -17.29 25.26 1.99
C ASN A 327 -16.52 24.41 0.99
N LYS A 328 -16.58 23.09 1.16
CA LYS A 328 -16.12 22.11 0.18
C LYS A 328 -17.19 21.06 -0.04
N LEU A 329 -17.43 20.75 -1.28
CA LEU A 329 -18.15 19.56 -1.72
C LEU A 329 -17.22 18.79 -2.65
N ARG A 330 -17.09 17.51 -2.46
CA ARG A 330 -16.38 16.59 -3.35
C ARG A 330 -17.24 15.37 -3.61
N VAL A 331 -17.23 14.90 -4.83
CA VAL A 331 -17.85 13.64 -5.24
C VAL A 331 -16.83 12.88 -6.06
N ALA A 332 -16.63 11.61 -5.72
CA ALA A 332 -15.71 10.74 -6.43
C ALA A 332 -16.38 9.40 -6.79
N TYR A 333 -15.92 8.81 -7.87
CA TYR A 333 -16.23 7.44 -8.24
C TYR A 333 -14.94 6.73 -8.64
N ALA A 334 -14.73 5.55 -8.07
CA ALA A 334 -13.59 4.71 -8.35
C ALA A 334 -14.05 3.29 -8.73
N ARG A 335 -13.27 2.64 -9.59
CA ARG A 335 -13.50 1.26 -10.01
C ARG A 335 -12.17 0.54 -10.16
N TYR A 336 -12.14 -0.69 -9.68
CA TYR A 336 -11.04 -1.62 -9.84
C TYR A 336 -11.59 -2.92 -10.43
N ASP A 337 -11.01 -3.36 -11.54
CA ASP A 337 -11.25 -4.65 -12.18
C ASP A 337 -9.95 -5.45 -12.06
N ASP A 338 -10.02 -6.71 -11.64
CA ASP A 338 -8.91 -7.67 -11.57
C ASP A 338 -9.36 -8.99 -12.21
N GLU A 339 -8.80 -9.27 -13.37
CA GLU A 339 -9.03 -10.51 -14.11
C GLU A 339 -7.74 -11.35 -14.05
N GLN A 340 -7.81 -12.54 -13.46
CA GLN A 340 -6.69 -13.47 -13.38
C GLN A 340 -7.07 -14.81 -13.96
N PHE A 341 -6.12 -15.43 -14.64
CA PHE A 341 -6.19 -16.81 -15.07
C PHE A 341 -4.93 -17.52 -14.62
N GLU A 342 -5.10 -18.55 -13.83
CA GLU A 342 -4.04 -19.39 -13.31
C GLU A 342 -4.12 -20.78 -13.93
N PHE A 343 -2.97 -21.33 -14.27
CA PHE A 343 -2.81 -22.67 -14.79
C PHE A 343 -1.59 -23.31 -14.13
N GLU A 344 -1.81 -24.36 -13.37
CA GLU A 344 -0.78 -25.09 -12.66
C GLU A 344 -0.77 -26.57 -13.06
N ASP A 345 0.43 -27.10 -13.32
CA ASP A 345 0.70 -28.50 -13.62
C ASP A 345 1.75 -29.05 -12.65
N GLU A 346 1.36 -30.01 -11.82
CA GLU A 346 2.27 -30.68 -10.90
C GLU A 346 2.40 -32.16 -11.21
N ILE A 347 3.62 -32.69 -11.15
CA ILE A 347 3.90 -34.15 -11.24
C ILE A 347 4.66 -34.57 -10.00
N GLU A 348 4.06 -35.41 -9.17
CA GLU A 348 4.68 -36.06 -8.04
C GLU A 348 5.16 -37.46 -8.38
N TYR A 349 6.42 -37.75 -8.09
CA TYR A 349 7.05 -39.03 -8.31
C TYR A 349 7.06 -39.90 -7.06
N LEU A 350 6.05 -40.72 -6.83
CA LEU A 350 5.84 -41.50 -5.62
C LEU A 350 6.54 -42.89 -5.66
N ARG A 351 7.64 -43.01 -6.39
CA ARG A 351 8.35 -44.26 -6.71
C ARG A 351 8.94 -44.98 -5.50
N ASP A 352 9.19 -44.28 -4.42
CA ASP A 352 9.95 -44.78 -3.26
C ASP A 352 9.11 -44.86 -1.98
N THR A 353 7.79 -44.67 -2.08
CA THR A 353 6.91 -44.95 -0.95
C THR A 353 7.14 -46.34 -0.42
N ASN A 354 7.42 -46.50 0.85
CA ASN A 354 7.77 -47.75 1.51
C ASN A 354 6.56 -48.24 2.35
N PRO A 355 6.08 -49.53 2.24
CA PRO A 355 6.74 -50.69 1.64
C PRO A 355 6.45 -50.93 0.15
N PHE A 356 5.56 -50.17 -0.48
CA PHE A 356 5.18 -50.35 -1.86
C PHE A 356 5.22 -49.02 -2.60
N PRO A 357 6.00 -48.92 -3.73
CA PRO A 357 5.96 -47.72 -4.58
C PRO A 357 4.52 -47.50 -5.03
N GLU A 358 4.03 -46.29 -4.81
CA GLU A 358 2.76 -45.85 -5.38
C GLU A 358 2.92 -45.44 -6.84
N ASP A 359 1.82 -45.39 -7.57
CA ASP A 359 1.81 -44.85 -8.93
C ASP A 359 2.03 -43.31 -8.82
N ASP A 360 2.78 -42.74 -9.76
CA ASP A 360 3.02 -41.31 -9.82
C ASP A 360 1.71 -40.53 -9.99
N ARG A 361 1.65 -39.29 -9.50
CA ARG A 361 0.46 -38.44 -9.56
C ARG A 361 0.72 -37.23 -10.45
N PHE A 362 -0.25 -36.90 -11.27
CA PHE A 362 -0.34 -35.64 -11.98
C PHE A 362 -1.55 -34.89 -11.44
N THR A 363 -1.34 -33.63 -11.09
CA THR A 363 -2.40 -32.68 -10.71
C THR A 363 -2.32 -31.50 -11.68
N GLY A 364 -3.44 -31.12 -12.27
CA GLY A 364 -3.55 -29.91 -13.08
C GLY A 364 -4.69 -29.08 -12.55
N ASP A 365 -4.41 -27.83 -12.22
CA ASP A 365 -5.36 -26.87 -11.71
C ASP A 365 -5.54 -25.71 -12.66
N GLN A 366 -6.77 -25.26 -12.79
CA GLN A 366 -7.09 -24.03 -13.53
C GLN A 366 -8.06 -23.19 -12.72
N GLU A 367 -7.73 -21.92 -12.55
CA GLU A 367 -8.61 -20.96 -11.89
C GLU A 367 -8.81 -19.71 -12.74
N PHE A 368 -10.07 -19.28 -12.87
CA PHE A 368 -10.44 -17.94 -13.33
C PHE A 368 -10.94 -17.15 -12.14
N ARG A 369 -10.26 -16.07 -11.85
CA ARG A 369 -10.65 -15.11 -10.81
C ARG A 369 -11.00 -13.78 -11.45
N ASP A 370 -12.19 -13.28 -11.16
CA ASP A 370 -12.69 -11.98 -11.61
C ASP A 370 -13.19 -11.20 -10.39
N LEU A 371 -12.51 -10.11 -10.06
CA LEU A 371 -12.86 -9.21 -8.96
C LEU A 371 -13.25 -7.84 -9.51
N LEU A 372 -14.39 -7.35 -9.08
CA LEU A 372 -14.87 -6.03 -9.45
C LEU A 372 -15.22 -5.21 -8.21
N ASP A 373 -14.39 -4.21 -7.90
CA ASP A 373 -14.64 -3.24 -6.83
C ASP A 373 -15.14 -1.92 -7.41
N LYS A 374 -16.24 -1.40 -6.86
CA LYS A 374 -16.79 -0.08 -7.18
C LYS A 374 -16.95 0.72 -5.90
N GLU A 375 -16.57 1.98 -5.93
CA GLU A 375 -16.77 2.89 -4.80
C GLU A 375 -17.29 4.24 -5.29
N ILE A 376 -18.31 4.76 -4.61
CA ILE A 376 -18.78 6.12 -4.74
C ILE A 376 -18.63 6.84 -3.41
N SER A 377 -18.04 8.04 -3.42
CA SER A 377 -17.95 8.87 -2.23
C SER A 377 -18.51 10.26 -2.48
N ALA A 378 -19.07 10.85 -1.43
CA ALA A 378 -19.50 12.25 -1.42
C ALA A 378 -19.19 12.85 -0.06
N GLU A 379 -18.41 13.93 -0.04
CA GLU A 379 -18.04 14.65 1.18
C GLU A 379 -18.50 16.12 1.07
N PHE A 380 -19.13 16.60 2.11
CA PHE A 380 -19.40 18.02 2.30
C PHE A 380 -18.89 18.48 3.66
N TRP A 381 -18.20 19.64 3.70
CA TRP A 381 -17.90 20.28 4.96
C TRP A 381 -17.99 21.82 4.86
N HIS A 382 -18.24 22.42 6.01
CA HIS A 382 -18.24 23.87 6.24
C HIS A 382 -17.29 24.21 7.37
N GLU A 383 -16.42 25.18 7.15
CA GLU A 383 -15.45 25.67 8.13
C GLU A 383 -15.63 27.16 8.35
N ARG A 384 -15.68 27.60 9.61
CA ARG A 384 -15.79 29.00 9.96
C ARG A 384 -15.14 29.31 11.31
N GLY A 385 -14.76 30.57 11.50
CA GLY A 385 -14.13 31.06 12.73
C GLY A 385 -12.94 31.92 12.41
N ASP A 386 -12.05 32.06 13.37
CA ASP A 386 -10.78 32.79 13.27
C ASP A 386 -9.66 31.90 13.85
N ASP A 387 -8.45 32.42 13.89
CA ASP A 387 -7.30 31.66 14.41
C ASP A 387 -7.43 31.30 15.89
N ALA A 388 -8.21 32.05 16.67
CA ALA A 388 -8.41 31.74 18.09
C ALA A 388 -9.38 30.56 18.28
N LEU A 389 -10.40 30.45 17.43
CA LEU A 389 -11.36 29.34 17.45
C LEU A 389 -12.04 29.19 16.09
N ARG A 390 -11.79 28.06 15.47
CA ARG A 390 -12.32 27.65 14.18
C ARG A 390 -13.12 26.38 14.36
N TRP A 391 -14.27 26.29 13.70
CA TRP A 391 -15.13 25.11 13.68
C TRP A 391 -15.25 24.56 12.28
N LYS A 392 -15.05 23.27 12.13
CA LYS A 392 -15.29 22.51 10.89
C LYS A 392 -16.28 21.41 11.18
N PHE A 393 -17.30 21.29 10.38
CA PHE A 393 -18.28 20.21 10.46
C PHE A 393 -18.67 19.74 9.09
N GLY A 394 -18.92 18.46 8.97
CA GLY A 394 -19.23 17.85 7.69
C GLY A 394 -19.82 16.47 7.81
N VAL A 395 -20.07 15.90 6.64
CA VAL A 395 -20.55 14.53 6.48
C VAL A 395 -19.91 13.93 5.25
N GLN A 396 -19.52 12.67 5.35
CA GLN A 396 -19.08 11.85 4.23
C GLN A 396 -20.03 10.67 4.07
N TYR A 397 -20.38 10.36 2.84
CA TYR A 397 -21.02 9.11 2.43
C TYR A 397 -20.05 8.31 1.59
N VAL A 398 -19.99 7.00 1.81
CA VAL A 398 -19.22 6.05 0.99
C VAL A 398 -20.13 4.84 0.74
N GLY A 399 -20.35 4.52 -0.52
CA GLY A 399 -21.00 3.27 -0.94
C GLY A 399 -20.00 2.43 -1.71
N LYS A 400 -19.84 1.18 -1.32
CA LYS A 400 -18.88 0.25 -1.91
C LYS A 400 -19.57 -1.05 -2.27
N GLU A 401 -19.18 -1.63 -3.41
CA GLU A 401 -19.67 -2.91 -3.91
C GLU A 401 -18.49 -3.70 -4.45
N ARG A 402 -18.29 -4.91 -3.95
CA ARG A 402 -17.34 -5.88 -4.48
C ARG A 402 -18.08 -7.10 -5.00
N GLU A 403 -17.86 -7.43 -6.25
CA GLU A 403 -18.31 -8.65 -6.89
C GLU A 403 -17.10 -9.58 -7.05
N THR A 404 -17.23 -10.83 -6.60
CA THR A 404 -16.20 -11.88 -6.72
C THR A 404 -16.76 -13.03 -7.53
N SER A 405 -15.98 -13.50 -8.51
CA SER A 405 -16.26 -14.70 -9.29
C SER A 405 -14.99 -15.54 -9.38
N ILE A 406 -14.98 -16.67 -8.70
CA ILE A 406 -13.92 -17.67 -8.75
C ILE A 406 -14.53 -18.91 -9.43
N LEU A 407 -13.88 -19.40 -10.48
CA LEU A 407 -14.27 -20.60 -11.21
C LEU A 407 -13.04 -21.49 -11.37
N ALA A 408 -13.06 -22.67 -10.78
CA ALA A 408 -11.92 -23.58 -10.78
C ALA A 408 -12.29 -24.95 -11.36
N ASP A 409 -11.28 -25.66 -11.84
CA ASP A 409 -11.34 -27.07 -12.22
C ASP A 409 -10.01 -27.76 -11.92
N ARG A 410 -10.04 -28.78 -11.09
CA ARG A 410 -8.89 -29.62 -10.74
C ARG A 410 -8.97 -30.96 -11.39
N ASN A 411 -7.89 -31.37 -12.05
CA ASN A 411 -7.79 -32.70 -12.70
C ASN A 411 -6.62 -33.48 -12.11
N ARG A 412 -6.92 -34.55 -11.36
CA ARG A 412 -5.93 -35.43 -10.74
C ARG A 412 -5.88 -36.77 -11.45
N ILE A 413 -4.71 -37.18 -11.95
CA ILE A 413 -4.51 -38.40 -12.72
C ILE A 413 -3.40 -39.25 -12.11
N THR A 414 -3.69 -40.53 -11.86
CA THR A 414 -2.68 -41.52 -11.47
C THR A 414 -1.90 -42.00 -12.69
N ILE A 415 -0.57 -41.94 -12.63
CA ILE A 415 0.35 -42.30 -13.69
C ILE A 415 1.02 -43.64 -13.30
N PRO A 416 0.83 -44.74 -14.05
CA PRO A 416 1.49 -46.00 -13.74
C PRO A 416 3.02 -45.85 -13.65
N ASN A 417 3.62 -46.31 -12.58
CA ASN A 417 5.05 -46.30 -12.37
C ASN A 417 5.76 -47.47 -13.06
N PRO A 418 6.92 -47.31 -13.73
CA PRO A 418 7.57 -46.03 -14.06
C PRO A 418 6.96 -45.36 -15.31
N PRO A 419 6.82 -44.06 -15.33
CA PRO A 419 6.40 -43.35 -16.52
C PRO A 419 7.47 -43.47 -17.62
N ALA A 420 7.07 -43.73 -18.84
CA ALA A 420 7.98 -43.83 -19.96
C ALA A 420 8.49 -42.47 -20.46
N ALA A 421 7.78 -41.37 -20.09
CA ALA A 421 8.07 -39.98 -20.40
C ALA A 421 7.16 -39.10 -19.55
N ARG A 422 7.45 -37.77 -19.47
CA ARG A 422 6.50 -36.80 -18.92
C ARG A 422 5.13 -37.03 -19.56
N PRO A 423 4.09 -37.24 -18.76
CA PRO A 423 2.77 -37.55 -19.35
C PRO A 423 2.30 -36.37 -20.18
N VAL A 424 1.72 -36.67 -21.33
CA VAL A 424 0.98 -35.68 -22.10
C VAL A 424 -0.37 -35.54 -21.41
N ILE A 425 -0.59 -34.37 -20.80
CA ILE A 425 -1.84 -34.05 -20.13
C ILE A 425 -2.99 -34.19 -21.11
N PRO A 426 -4.05 -34.94 -20.78
CA PRO A 426 -5.27 -34.93 -21.58
C PRO A 426 -5.84 -33.50 -21.51
N GLY A 427 -5.86 -32.80 -22.63
CA GLY A 427 -6.37 -31.43 -22.73
C GLY A 427 -7.88 -31.28 -22.59
N ALA A 428 -8.48 -31.91 -21.60
CA ALA A 428 -9.91 -31.84 -21.31
C ALA A 428 -10.07 -31.61 -19.80
N PHE A 429 -9.97 -30.35 -19.41
CA PHE A 429 -10.52 -29.93 -18.13
C PHE A 429 -12.06 -30.05 -18.18
N GLY A 430 -12.66 -30.28 -17.03
CA GLY A 430 -14.12 -30.33 -16.85
C GLY A 430 -14.77 -28.95 -17.04
N PRO A 431 -16.04 -28.80 -16.75
CA PRO A 431 -16.63 -27.47 -16.68
C PRO A 431 -16.08 -26.76 -15.44
N PHE A 432 -15.58 -25.58 -15.61
CA PHE A 432 -15.22 -24.68 -14.50
C PHE A 432 -16.43 -24.45 -13.61
N LEU A 433 -16.30 -24.74 -12.33
CA LEU A 433 -17.36 -24.63 -11.33
C LEU A 433 -16.88 -23.67 -10.22
N PRO A 434 -17.80 -22.87 -9.66
CA PRO A 434 -17.42 -22.06 -8.50
C PRO A 434 -17.19 -22.96 -7.28
N PRO A 435 -16.12 -22.75 -6.52
CA PRO A 435 -16.00 -23.32 -5.18
C PRO A 435 -17.09 -22.74 -4.26
N PRO A 436 -17.36 -23.36 -3.09
CA PRO A 436 -18.29 -22.80 -2.12
C PRO A 436 -17.97 -21.33 -1.81
N GLY A 437 -18.96 -20.43 -1.93
CA GLY A 437 -18.79 -18.99 -1.75
C GLY A 437 -18.04 -18.28 -2.87
N GLY A 438 -17.51 -18.97 -3.89
CA GLY A 438 -16.73 -18.37 -4.97
C GLY A 438 -17.51 -17.40 -5.88
N LEU A 439 -18.84 -17.36 -5.78
CA LEU A 439 -19.69 -16.35 -6.43
C LEU A 439 -20.39 -15.52 -5.37
N ASN A 440 -19.85 -14.35 -5.06
CA ASN A 440 -20.42 -13.52 -4.01
C ASN A 440 -20.40 -12.02 -4.36
N THR A 441 -21.22 -11.26 -3.63
CA THR A 441 -21.25 -9.80 -3.69
C THR A 441 -21.25 -9.25 -2.27
N ILE A 442 -20.39 -8.29 -2.00
CA ILE A 442 -20.30 -7.56 -0.72
C ILE A 442 -20.62 -6.09 -0.99
N GLU A 443 -21.69 -5.60 -0.35
CA GLU A 443 -22.09 -4.19 -0.36
C GLU A 443 -21.79 -3.58 1.00
N GLU A 444 -21.19 -2.37 1.02
CA GLU A 444 -20.91 -1.60 2.22
C GLU A 444 -21.40 -0.16 2.03
N ASP A 445 -22.40 0.27 2.80
CA ASP A 445 -22.91 1.63 2.85
C ASP A 445 -22.52 2.32 4.14
N ARG A 446 -21.94 3.53 4.07
CA ARG A 446 -21.40 4.23 5.22
C ARG A 446 -21.77 5.71 5.24
N ILE A 447 -22.10 6.22 6.41
CA ILE A 447 -22.38 7.64 6.66
C ILE A 447 -21.57 8.09 7.88
N ASP A 448 -20.74 9.12 7.67
CA ASP A 448 -19.77 9.59 8.65
C ASP A 448 -19.92 11.10 8.92
N PRO A 449 -20.80 11.54 9.80
CA PRO A 449 -20.80 12.93 10.27
C PRO A 449 -19.62 13.20 11.21
N PHE A 450 -19.07 14.42 11.13
CA PHE A 450 -18.00 14.86 12.01
C PHE A 450 -18.09 16.32 12.41
N VAL A 451 -17.46 16.62 13.55
CA VAL A 451 -17.23 17.98 14.01
C VAL A 451 -15.83 18.12 14.58
N LYS A 452 -15.14 19.19 14.22
CA LYS A 452 -13.80 19.53 14.70
C LYS A 452 -13.75 20.99 15.10
N ALA A 453 -13.06 21.28 16.20
CA ALA A 453 -12.69 22.62 16.61
C ALA A 453 -11.17 22.72 16.62
N SER A 454 -10.62 23.85 16.20
CA SER A 454 -9.19 24.13 16.25
C SER A 454 -8.93 25.57 16.67
N GLY A 455 -7.73 25.85 17.19
CA GLY A 455 -7.38 27.19 17.57
C GLY A 455 -5.92 27.38 17.98
N VAL A 456 -5.50 28.63 17.99
CA VAL A 456 -4.16 29.07 18.39
C VAL A 456 -4.25 29.88 19.68
N SER A 457 -3.41 29.53 20.66
CA SER A 457 -3.31 30.25 21.93
C SER A 457 -1.83 30.49 22.32
N GLY A 458 -1.27 31.59 21.88
CA GLY A 458 0.15 31.86 22.04
C GLY A 458 1.03 30.87 21.29
N ALA A 459 1.84 30.13 22.03
CA ALA A 459 2.73 29.11 21.47
C ALA A 459 2.03 27.72 21.25
N PHE A 460 0.75 27.61 21.61
CA PHE A 460 -0.01 26.37 21.52
C PHE A 460 -1.00 26.45 20.36
N GLU A 461 -1.02 25.41 19.54
CA GLU A 461 -2.02 25.14 18.53
C GLU A 461 -2.69 23.81 18.87
N TRP A 462 -3.98 23.76 18.70
CA TRP A 462 -4.73 22.56 19.06
C TRP A 462 -5.88 22.31 18.09
N GLU A 463 -6.23 21.05 17.95
CA GLU A 463 -7.47 20.61 17.33
C GLU A 463 -8.07 19.47 18.12
N ALA A 464 -9.40 19.47 18.23
CA ALA A 464 -10.16 18.44 18.90
C ALA A 464 -11.45 18.17 18.11
N GLY A 465 -11.81 16.92 17.96
CA GLY A 465 -13.00 16.60 17.20
C GLY A 465 -13.50 15.19 17.47
N VAL A 466 -14.60 14.87 16.82
CA VAL A 466 -15.21 13.56 16.84
C VAL A 466 -15.82 13.26 15.48
N ARG A 467 -15.66 12.04 15.05
CA ARG A 467 -16.32 11.43 13.89
C ARG A 467 -17.18 10.26 14.40
N TRP A 468 -18.37 10.13 13.89
CA TRP A 468 -19.18 8.95 14.06
C TRP A 468 -19.27 8.25 12.72
N GLN A 469 -18.98 6.96 12.68
CA GLN A 469 -19.05 6.15 11.47
C GLN A 469 -20.13 5.10 11.66
N SER A 470 -21.13 5.10 10.79
CA SER A 470 -22.20 4.12 10.75
C SER A 470 -22.09 3.34 9.45
N THR A 471 -21.99 2.03 9.53
CA THR A 471 -21.74 1.14 8.41
C THR A 471 -22.77 0.02 8.38
N ASP A 472 -23.40 -0.17 7.23
CA ASP A 472 -24.27 -1.31 6.90
C ASP A 472 -23.53 -2.19 5.89
N VAL A 473 -23.39 -3.48 6.15
CA VAL A 473 -22.75 -4.48 5.27
C VAL A 473 -23.77 -5.53 4.87
N THR A 474 -23.82 -5.83 3.60
CA THR A 474 -24.58 -6.95 3.06
C THR A 474 -23.66 -7.88 2.27
N ILE A 475 -23.71 -9.19 2.56
CA ILE A 475 -22.99 -10.23 1.85
C ILE A 475 -24.01 -11.16 1.23
N ASP A 476 -23.93 -11.37 -0.09
CA ASP A 476 -24.78 -12.28 -0.83
C ASP A 476 -23.91 -13.37 -1.48
N ASP A 477 -24.04 -14.63 -1.05
CA ASP A 477 -23.41 -15.80 -1.63
C ASP A 477 -24.38 -16.47 -2.62
N ALA A 478 -24.01 -16.50 -3.88
CA ALA A 478 -24.82 -17.10 -4.96
C ALA A 478 -24.56 -18.60 -5.16
N THR A 479 -23.63 -19.19 -4.44
CA THR A 479 -23.31 -20.64 -4.54
C THR A 479 -24.26 -21.52 -3.70
N VAL A 480 -24.99 -20.94 -2.75
CA VAL A 480 -25.98 -21.63 -1.91
C VAL A 480 -27.42 -21.41 -2.38
N GLU A 481 -28.39 -22.12 -1.79
CA GLU A 481 -29.79 -21.98 -2.16
C GLU A 481 -30.33 -20.54 -1.97
N ALA A 482 -31.17 -20.11 -2.88
CA ALA A 482 -31.69 -18.74 -2.89
C ALA A 482 -32.35 -18.36 -1.55
N GLY A 483 -31.82 -17.35 -0.88
CA GLY A 483 -32.26 -16.84 0.42
C GLY A 483 -31.48 -17.38 1.63
N GLU A 484 -30.59 -18.32 1.45
CA GLU A 484 -29.69 -18.80 2.52
C GLU A 484 -28.31 -18.10 2.52
N GLY A 485 -27.89 -17.54 1.38
CA GLY A 485 -26.58 -16.89 1.22
C GLY A 485 -26.51 -15.45 1.71
N ARG A 486 -27.65 -14.82 2.06
CA ARG A 486 -27.65 -13.41 2.47
C ARG A 486 -27.34 -13.25 3.94
N ARG A 487 -26.35 -12.41 4.22
CA ARG A 487 -25.97 -11.96 5.58
C ARG A 487 -26.02 -10.43 5.60
N GLU A 488 -26.53 -9.87 6.70
CA GLU A 488 -26.59 -8.43 6.92
C GLU A 488 -25.99 -8.13 8.30
N LYS A 489 -25.13 -7.10 8.35
CA LYS A 489 -24.46 -6.67 9.56
C LYS A 489 -24.40 -5.15 9.58
N ASP A 490 -24.58 -4.56 10.75
CA ASP A 490 -24.42 -3.13 10.99
C ASP A 490 -23.50 -2.89 12.20
N TYR A 491 -22.71 -1.83 12.14
CA TYR A 491 -21.89 -1.38 13.26
C TYR A 491 -21.66 0.13 13.24
N ASP A 492 -21.53 0.68 14.45
CA ASP A 492 -21.32 2.11 14.69
C ASP A 492 -20.05 2.34 15.49
N GLU A 493 -19.18 3.26 15.02
CA GLU A 493 -17.96 3.62 15.72
C GLU A 493 -17.87 5.12 16.02
N PHE A 494 -17.50 5.43 17.27
CA PHE A 494 -17.28 6.78 17.75
C PHE A 494 -15.79 7.05 17.90
N LEU A 495 -15.26 7.96 17.09
CA LEU A 495 -13.84 8.18 16.89
C LEU A 495 -13.44 9.62 17.32
N PRO A 496 -13.17 9.85 18.60
CA PRO A 496 -12.65 11.13 19.09
C PRO A 496 -11.17 11.30 18.75
N SER A 497 -10.75 12.56 18.56
CA SER A 497 -9.36 12.92 18.37
C SER A 497 -9.00 14.23 19.06
N LEU A 498 -7.77 14.33 19.56
CA LEU A 498 -7.19 15.53 20.14
C LEU A 498 -5.72 15.61 19.75
N HIS A 499 -5.32 16.72 19.15
CA HIS A 499 -3.95 17.00 18.78
C HIS A 499 -3.52 18.37 19.34
N VAL A 500 -2.28 18.44 19.81
CA VAL A 500 -1.68 19.67 20.33
C VAL A 500 -0.28 19.84 19.75
N ARG A 501 0.02 21.01 19.24
CA ARG A 501 1.35 21.44 18.83
C ARG A 501 1.81 22.58 19.73
N TRP A 502 2.95 22.41 20.37
CA TRP A 502 3.58 23.43 21.19
C TRP A 502 4.87 23.90 20.53
N ASN A 503 4.86 25.13 20.01
CA ASN A 503 6.00 25.79 19.42
C ASN A 503 6.87 26.38 20.55
N LEU A 504 7.95 25.65 20.92
CA LEU A 504 8.88 26.06 21.96
C LEU A 504 9.73 27.25 21.50
N SER A 505 10.07 27.28 20.22
CA SER A 505 10.81 28.34 19.53
C SER A 505 10.48 28.30 18.04
N ASP A 506 11.07 29.17 17.23
CA ASP A 506 10.99 29.13 15.78
C ASP A 506 11.62 27.82 15.19
N GLU A 507 12.52 27.21 15.96
CA GLU A 507 13.23 26.00 15.56
C GLU A 507 12.62 24.72 16.16
N ASP A 508 12.15 24.76 17.39
CA ASP A 508 11.75 23.60 18.20
C ASP A 508 10.24 23.54 18.40
N ARG A 509 9.64 22.37 18.17
CA ARG A 509 8.23 22.10 18.49
C ARG A 509 8.04 20.70 19.08
N ILE A 510 6.99 20.57 19.89
CA ILE A 510 6.49 19.30 20.42
C ILE A 510 5.07 19.10 19.89
N THR A 511 4.75 17.90 19.47
CA THR A 511 3.40 17.48 19.08
C THR A 511 2.93 16.37 20.00
N GLY A 512 1.68 16.42 20.43
CA GLY A 512 1.02 15.35 21.18
C GLY A 512 -0.31 15.01 20.55
N SER A 513 -0.67 13.74 20.55
CA SER A 513 -1.88 13.25 19.91
C SER A 513 -2.51 12.12 20.71
N VAL A 514 -3.83 12.13 20.81
CA VAL A 514 -4.66 11.03 21.29
C VAL A 514 -5.82 10.90 20.34
N ALA A 515 -6.03 9.71 19.75
CA ALA A 515 -7.15 9.45 18.87
C ALA A 515 -7.61 8.01 18.96
N ARG A 516 -8.90 7.78 18.76
CA ARG A 516 -9.45 6.45 18.50
C ARG A 516 -9.57 6.26 17.00
N SER A 517 -9.11 5.13 16.52
CA SER A 517 -9.16 4.69 15.11
C SER A 517 -9.73 3.28 15.03
N MET A 518 -9.96 2.80 13.81
CA MET A 518 -10.48 1.46 13.58
C MET A 518 -9.84 0.81 12.35
N ARG A 519 -9.98 -0.50 12.23
CA ARG A 519 -9.75 -1.28 11.02
C ARG A 519 -10.98 -2.13 10.73
N ARG A 520 -11.53 -2.03 9.53
CA ARG A 520 -12.59 -2.93 9.09
C ARG A 520 -12.00 -4.25 8.66
N PRO A 521 -12.72 -5.38 8.86
CA PRO A 521 -12.33 -6.64 8.26
C PRO A 521 -12.10 -6.46 6.76
N ASN A 522 -11.08 -7.09 6.23
CA ASN A 522 -10.83 -7.12 4.80
C ASN A 522 -11.95 -7.86 4.07
N PHE A 523 -12.15 -7.59 2.78
CA PHE A 523 -13.21 -8.27 2.04
C PHE A 523 -13.00 -9.77 1.96
N ASP A 524 -11.75 -10.20 1.81
CA ASP A 524 -11.42 -11.63 1.75
C ASP A 524 -11.62 -12.32 3.09
N GLN A 525 -11.41 -11.59 4.21
CA GLN A 525 -11.71 -12.11 5.55
C GLN A 525 -13.20 -12.35 5.78
N VAL A 526 -14.10 -11.60 5.12
CA VAL A 526 -15.56 -11.76 5.24
C VAL A 526 -16.20 -12.49 4.05
N THR A 527 -15.44 -12.73 2.99
CA THR A 527 -15.88 -13.49 1.83
C THR A 527 -16.26 -14.91 2.27
N PRO A 528 -17.43 -15.45 1.92
CA PRO A 528 -17.85 -16.79 2.34
C PRO A 528 -17.14 -17.92 1.56
N ALA A 529 -16.17 -17.58 0.71
CA ALA A 529 -15.45 -18.56 -0.09
C ALA A 529 -14.51 -19.41 0.76
N LEU A 530 -14.49 -20.68 0.48
CA LEU A 530 -13.45 -21.62 0.91
C LEU A 530 -12.36 -21.61 -0.17
N LEU A 531 -11.17 -21.15 0.21
CA LEU A 531 -9.98 -21.14 -0.64
C LEU A 531 -9.10 -22.31 -0.19
N GLU A 532 -8.75 -23.19 -1.10
CA GLU A 532 -7.94 -24.36 -0.83
C GLU A 532 -6.46 -24.01 -0.83
N ALA A 533 -5.67 -24.62 0.06
CA ALA A 533 -4.20 -24.53 0.13
C ALA A 533 -3.62 -23.10 0.17
N GLU A 534 -4.32 -22.18 0.81
CA GLU A 534 -3.90 -20.76 0.87
C GLU A 534 -2.82 -20.47 1.94
N LEU A 535 -2.76 -21.29 2.99
CA LEU A 535 -1.85 -21.08 4.10
C LEU A 535 -1.18 -22.40 4.51
N GLY A 536 -0.01 -22.69 3.94
CA GLY A 536 0.77 -23.89 4.30
C GLY A 536 -0.08 -25.15 4.19
N ASP A 537 -0.61 -25.46 3.02
CA ASP A 537 -1.50 -26.58 2.72
C ASP A 537 -2.85 -26.58 3.48
N ASN A 538 -3.13 -25.52 4.23
CA ASN A 538 -4.39 -25.36 4.96
C ASN A 538 -5.40 -24.53 4.16
N ASP A 539 -6.66 -24.91 4.24
CA ASP A 539 -7.76 -24.15 3.63
C ASP A 539 -8.04 -22.88 4.41
N LEU A 540 -8.38 -21.79 3.73
CA LEU A 540 -8.85 -20.55 4.33
C LEU A 540 -10.35 -20.35 4.07
N LEU A 541 -11.15 -20.23 5.13
CA LEU A 541 -12.59 -19.94 5.07
C LEU A 541 -12.84 -18.53 5.63
N GLY A 542 -13.44 -17.64 4.84
CA GLY A 542 -13.82 -16.33 5.36
C GLY A 542 -14.89 -16.37 6.45
N ASN A 543 -15.00 -15.30 7.22
CA ASN A 543 -15.93 -15.16 8.34
C ASN A 543 -16.80 -13.89 8.23
N PRO A 544 -18.04 -13.98 7.74
CA PRO A 544 -18.95 -12.85 7.64
C PRO A 544 -19.34 -12.20 8.98
N GLU A 545 -19.07 -12.85 10.12
CA GLU A 545 -19.45 -12.40 11.45
C GLU A 545 -18.37 -11.53 12.14
N LEU A 546 -17.28 -11.21 11.44
CA LEU A 546 -16.20 -10.39 11.99
C LEU A 546 -16.65 -8.99 12.40
N GLU A 547 -16.23 -8.54 13.59
CA GLU A 547 -16.36 -7.17 14.06
C GLU A 547 -15.14 -6.34 13.66
N PRO A 548 -15.29 -5.00 13.49
CA PRO A 548 -14.12 -4.15 13.28
C PRO A 548 -13.19 -4.13 14.50
N GLU A 549 -11.89 -4.11 14.24
CA GLU A 549 -10.91 -3.78 15.27
C GLU A 549 -10.96 -2.29 15.60
N THR A 550 -10.73 -1.93 16.85
CA THR A 550 -10.60 -0.53 17.25
C THR A 550 -9.33 -0.30 18.05
N ALA A 551 -8.77 0.92 17.96
CA ALA A 551 -7.55 1.23 18.70
C ALA A 551 -7.55 2.61 19.32
N TRP A 552 -7.07 2.72 20.56
CA TRP A 552 -6.63 3.98 21.14
C TRP A 552 -5.16 4.21 20.79
N GLY A 553 -4.90 5.33 20.11
CA GLY A 553 -3.56 5.73 19.68
C GLY A 553 -3.04 6.94 20.45
N PHE A 554 -1.76 6.89 20.83
CA PHE A 554 -1.01 7.98 21.46
C PHE A 554 0.25 8.24 20.65
N ASP A 555 0.51 9.50 20.28
CA ASP A 555 1.74 9.93 19.63
C ASP A 555 2.33 11.11 20.39
N LEU A 556 3.65 11.11 20.57
CA LEU A 556 4.42 12.21 21.15
C LEU A 556 5.66 12.47 20.31
N GLY A 557 5.67 13.61 19.63
CA GLY A 557 6.74 14.01 18.73
C GLY A 557 7.54 15.22 19.23
N TYR A 558 8.83 15.22 18.93
CA TYR A 558 9.69 16.41 19.00
C TYR A 558 10.32 16.62 17.63
N GLU A 559 10.30 17.86 17.16
CA GLU A 559 10.91 18.22 15.90
C GLU A 559 11.76 19.49 16.06
N ARG A 560 12.96 19.46 15.47
CA ARG A 560 13.88 20.60 15.42
C ARG A 560 14.26 20.93 14.00
N LYS A 561 14.14 22.22 13.64
CA LYS A 561 14.68 22.76 12.39
C LYS A 561 16.18 22.92 12.51
N ILE A 562 16.96 22.45 11.55
CA ILE A 562 18.41 22.56 11.50
C ILE A 562 18.78 23.53 10.38
N GLY A 563 19.28 24.72 10.77
CA GLY A 563 19.60 25.77 9.81
C GLY A 563 18.36 26.20 9.00
N GLN A 564 18.53 26.46 7.71
CA GLN A 564 17.43 26.91 6.86
C GLN A 564 16.60 25.77 6.25
N ARG A 565 17.19 24.58 6.09
CA ARG A 565 16.62 23.49 5.28
C ARG A 565 16.74 22.10 5.91
N GLY A 566 17.29 21.95 7.11
CA GLY A 566 17.39 20.65 7.79
C GLY A 566 16.29 20.45 8.80
N VAL A 567 15.88 19.21 9.02
CA VAL A 567 14.92 18.81 10.05
C VAL A 567 15.41 17.56 10.75
N PHE A 568 15.27 17.54 12.07
CA PHE A 568 15.41 16.36 12.91
C PHE A 568 14.09 16.13 13.63
N GLY A 569 13.61 14.90 13.63
CA GLY A 569 12.39 14.47 14.29
C GLY A 569 12.59 13.22 15.12
N VAL A 570 11.85 13.13 16.21
CA VAL A 570 11.66 11.91 17.01
C VAL A 570 10.18 11.80 17.35
N ASN A 571 9.61 10.64 17.16
CA ASN A 571 8.21 10.35 17.51
C ASN A 571 8.13 9.05 18.27
N PHE A 572 7.50 9.06 19.44
CA PHE A 572 7.06 7.88 20.15
C PHE A 572 5.59 7.63 19.81
N PHE A 573 5.21 6.39 19.59
CA PHE A 573 3.82 6.00 19.40
C PHE A 573 3.46 4.76 20.25
N TYR A 574 2.17 4.65 20.57
CA TYR A 574 1.57 3.50 21.23
C TYR A 574 0.15 3.31 20.69
N ARG A 575 -0.23 2.06 20.46
CA ARG A 575 -1.57 1.64 20.04
C ARG A 575 -2.05 0.52 20.95
N ASP A 576 -3.26 0.66 21.47
CA ASP A 576 -3.98 -0.33 22.26
C ASP A 576 -5.17 -0.78 21.42
N ILE A 577 -5.10 -1.99 20.86
CA ILE A 577 -6.01 -2.54 19.85
C ILE A 577 -6.93 -3.54 20.54
N THR A 578 -8.22 -3.43 20.30
CA THR A 578 -9.25 -4.34 20.81
C THR A 578 -9.98 -5.02 19.65
N ASP A 579 -10.54 -6.20 19.92
CA ASP A 579 -11.26 -7.05 18.94
C ASP A 579 -10.34 -7.47 17.77
N LEU A 580 -9.06 -7.76 18.06
CA LEU A 580 -8.03 -8.15 17.09
C LEU A 580 -8.50 -9.33 16.24
N ILE A 581 -8.33 -9.22 14.91
CA ILE A 581 -8.67 -10.27 13.95
C ILE A 581 -7.43 -11.09 13.65
N GLU A 582 -7.44 -12.34 14.08
CA GLU A 582 -6.38 -13.33 13.84
C GLU A 582 -6.95 -14.57 13.15
N VAL A 583 -6.10 -15.26 12.39
CA VAL A 583 -6.44 -16.55 11.77
C VAL A 583 -6.37 -17.64 12.84
N ALA A 584 -7.43 -18.44 12.94
CA ALA A 584 -7.53 -19.51 13.92
C ALA A 584 -8.12 -20.76 13.26
N SER A 585 -7.69 -21.94 13.73
CA SER A 585 -8.26 -23.21 13.26
C SER A 585 -9.73 -23.36 13.64
N THR A 586 -10.54 -23.84 12.70
CA THR A 586 -11.92 -24.27 12.97
C THR A 586 -12.00 -25.61 13.69
N GLY A 587 -10.94 -26.41 13.62
CA GLY A 587 -10.88 -27.78 14.07
C GLY A 587 -11.39 -28.80 13.03
N GLU A 588 -11.69 -28.34 11.82
CA GLU A 588 -12.07 -29.18 10.67
C GLU A 588 -10.82 -29.53 9.86
N GLU A 589 -10.80 -30.72 9.25
CA GLU A 589 -9.74 -31.20 8.36
C GLU A 589 -9.84 -30.46 7.02
N GLY A 590 -8.71 -30.03 6.48
CA GLY A 590 -8.62 -29.34 5.20
C GLY A 590 -8.79 -30.28 3.99
N SER A 591 -8.81 -29.70 2.80
CA SER A 591 -9.05 -30.39 1.53
C SER A 591 -7.93 -31.34 1.12
N GLU A 592 -6.67 -31.07 1.51
CA GLU A 592 -5.51 -31.90 1.22
C GLU A 592 -5.39 -33.14 2.13
N GLY A 593 -6.22 -33.26 3.16
CA GLY A 593 -6.38 -34.49 3.97
C GLY A 593 -5.71 -34.46 5.33
N GLU A 594 -5.26 -35.63 5.81
CA GLU A 594 -4.73 -35.80 7.17
C GLU A 594 -3.52 -34.86 7.41
N GLY A 595 -3.61 -34.02 8.44
CA GLY A 595 -2.59 -33.04 8.80
C GLY A 595 -2.95 -31.61 8.40
N THR A 596 -3.83 -31.39 7.44
CA THR A 596 -4.26 -30.06 7.03
C THR A 596 -5.51 -29.59 7.80
N LEU A 597 -5.72 -28.27 7.91
CA LEU A 597 -6.76 -27.68 8.72
C LEU A 597 -7.58 -26.66 7.89
N VAL A 598 -8.83 -26.46 8.30
CA VAL A 598 -9.58 -25.27 7.86
C VAL A 598 -9.31 -24.14 8.83
N LEU A 599 -8.66 -23.08 8.36
CA LEU A 599 -8.37 -21.87 9.09
C LEU A 599 -9.43 -20.80 8.82
N GLN A 600 -9.69 -19.93 9.79
CA GLN A 600 -10.70 -18.87 9.67
C GLN A 600 -10.32 -17.62 10.47
N PRO A 601 -10.44 -16.40 9.89
CA PRO A 601 -10.28 -15.17 10.64
C PRO A 601 -11.33 -15.05 11.77
N ARG A 602 -10.91 -14.66 12.97
CA ARG A 602 -11.81 -14.49 14.15
C ARG A 602 -11.33 -13.32 15.00
N ASN A 603 -12.25 -12.63 15.67
CA ASN A 603 -11.90 -11.68 16.70
C ASN A 603 -11.41 -12.47 17.93
N THR A 604 -10.10 -12.41 18.24
CA THR A 604 -9.45 -13.33 19.19
C THR A 604 -9.01 -12.67 20.50
N GLY A 605 -8.96 -11.34 20.56
CA GLY A 605 -8.52 -10.65 21.78
C GLY A 605 -8.03 -9.24 21.54
N ASP A 606 -7.06 -8.83 22.33
CA ASP A 606 -6.48 -7.49 22.32
C ASP A 606 -4.98 -7.56 21.96
N GLY A 607 -4.42 -6.45 21.50
CA GLY A 607 -3.00 -6.36 21.18
C GLY A 607 -2.46 -4.95 21.39
N GLU A 608 -1.17 -4.86 21.68
CA GLU A 608 -0.47 -3.60 21.89
C GLU A 608 0.67 -3.44 20.88
N VAL A 609 0.85 -2.21 20.35
CA VAL A 609 1.94 -1.88 19.42
C VAL A 609 2.58 -0.58 19.84
N TRP A 610 3.91 -0.52 19.93
CA TRP A 610 4.64 0.70 20.27
C TRP A 610 5.97 0.80 19.53
N GLY A 611 6.54 1.99 19.53
CA GLY A 611 7.84 2.20 18.90
C GLY A 611 8.32 3.62 18.96
N VAL A 612 9.54 3.81 18.44
CA VAL A 612 10.20 5.11 18.33
C VAL A 612 10.70 5.30 16.91
N GLU A 613 10.31 6.41 16.30
CA GLU A 613 10.66 6.79 14.93
C GLU A 613 11.61 7.98 14.97
N PHE A 614 12.75 7.88 14.29
CA PHE A 614 13.72 8.95 14.11
C PHE A 614 13.79 9.33 12.65
N ASP A 615 13.79 10.62 12.36
CA ASP A 615 14.03 11.14 11.03
C ASP A 615 15.02 12.33 11.09
N LEU A 616 15.96 12.31 10.17
CA LEU A 616 16.93 13.38 9.96
C LEU A 616 17.11 13.62 8.47
N SER A 617 16.99 14.86 8.05
CA SER A 617 17.41 15.27 6.71
C SER A 617 18.08 16.66 6.81
N THR A 618 19.35 16.76 6.38
CA THR A 618 20.12 17.99 6.58
C THR A 618 21.30 18.11 5.62
N PRO A 619 21.68 19.31 5.17
CA PRO A 619 22.97 19.53 4.54
C PRO A 619 24.09 19.43 5.58
N LEU A 620 25.26 19.05 5.13
CA LEU A 620 26.45 18.99 5.99
C LEU A 620 27.20 20.33 6.05
N THR A 621 26.50 21.46 5.99
CA THR A 621 27.06 22.80 6.03
C THR A 621 27.87 23.06 7.30
N ALA A 622 27.45 22.49 8.43
CA ALA A 622 28.19 22.58 9.70
C ALA A 622 29.60 21.98 9.63
N PHE A 623 29.87 21.11 8.63
CA PHE A 623 31.15 20.48 8.37
C PHE A 623 31.87 21.12 7.17
N GLY A 624 31.32 22.21 6.59
CA GLY A 624 31.86 22.86 5.39
C GLY A 624 31.63 22.04 4.08
N LEU A 625 30.65 21.16 4.09
CA LEU A 625 30.23 20.33 2.95
C LEU A 625 28.86 20.81 2.46
N ASP A 626 28.81 22.00 1.88
CA ASP A 626 27.56 22.67 1.49
C ASP A 626 26.82 21.93 0.35
N ASP A 627 27.56 21.23 -0.50
CA ASP A 627 27.04 20.45 -1.62
C ASP A 627 26.70 19.00 -1.24
N THR A 628 26.72 18.65 0.05
CA THR A 628 26.41 17.29 0.54
C THR A 628 25.16 17.32 1.40
N GLY A 629 24.13 16.57 0.99
CA GLY A 629 22.93 16.29 1.78
C GLY A 629 22.94 14.87 2.31
N VAL A 630 22.44 14.69 3.55
CA VAL A 630 22.29 13.37 4.18
C VAL A 630 20.87 13.23 4.70
N PHE A 631 20.36 12.00 4.68
CA PHE A 631 19.15 11.62 5.38
C PHE A 631 19.35 10.31 6.14
N LEU A 632 18.62 10.17 7.24
CA LEU A 632 18.57 8.99 8.08
C LEU A 632 17.13 8.84 8.59
N ASN A 633 16.53 7.69 8.36
CA ASN A 633 15.29 7.28 9.00
C ASN A 633 15.56 5.97 9.75
N TYR A 634 15.12 5.91 10.99
CA TYR A 634 15.20 4.70 11.80
C TYR A 634 13.95 4.57 12.64
N SER A 635 13.29 3.43 12.55
CA SER A 635 12.13 3.10 13.38
C SER A 635 12.42 1.81 14.13
N TRP A 636 12.36 1.87 15.45
CA TRP A 636 12.33 0.69 16.30
C TRP A 636 10.88 0.38 16.63
N LEU A 637 10.49 -0.88 16.46
CA LEU A 637 9.12 -1.35 16.50
C LEU A 637 9.01 -2.55 17.43
N ASP A 638 7.94 -2.61 18.20
CA ASP A 638 7.63 -3.75 19.05
C ASP A 638 6.13 -3.86 19.25
N SER A 639 5.65 -5.06 19.65
CA SER A 639 4.24 -5.32 19.88
C SER A 639 4.07 -6.56 20.76
N GLU A 640 2.84 -6.72 21.29
CA GLU A 640 2.48 -7.86 22.14
C GLU A 640 1.04 -8.26 21.84
N ILE A 641 0.85 -9.54 21.55
CA ILE A 641 -0.44 -10.22 21.47
C ILE A 641 -0.29 -11.60 22.15
N GLU A 642 -1.40 -12.17 22.57
CA GLU A 642 -1.44 -13.50 23.19
C GLU A 642 -2.28 -14.44 22.33
N ASP A 643 -1.70 -15.56 21.90
CA ASP A 643 -2.40 -16.64 21.23
C ASP A 643 -2.39 -17.93 22.08
N VAL A 644 -2.81 -19.06 21.52
CA VAL A 644 -2.87 -20.33 22.23
C VAL A 644 -1.48 -20.83 22.70
N PHE A 645 -0.40 -20.39 22.06
CA PHE A 645 0.97 -20.77 22.37
C PHE A 645 1.66 -19.79 23.34
N GLY A 646 1.03 -18.65 23.67
CA GLY A 646 1.53 -17.60 24.57
C GLY A 646 1.83 -16.28 23.88
N GLU A 647 2.57 -15.41 24.58
CA GLU A 647 2.90 -14.07 24.08
C GLU A 647 3.77 -14.11 22.83
N ARG A 648 3.46 -13.24 21.84
CA ARG A 648 4.27 -12.99 20.66
C ARG A 648 4.08 -11.58 20.14
N ARG A 649 4.86 -11.17 19.16
CA ARG A 649 4.62 -9.96 18.37
C ARG A 649 3.51 -10.20 17.35
N PHE A 650 2.99 -9.12 16.75
CA PHE A 650 2.14 -9.24 15.56
C PHE A 650 2.89 -9.99 14.46
N ASN A 651 2.17 -10.83 13.73
CA ASN A 651 2.74 -11.59 12.62
C ASN A 651 3.46 -10.67 11.64
N ASP A 652 4.63 -11.11 11.18
CA ASP A 652 5.48 -10.46 10.18
C ASP A 652 5.91 -9.02 10.53
N GLN A 653 5.82 -8.62 11.78
CA GLN A 653 6.32 -7.32 12.20
C GLN A 653 7.84 -7.33 12.31
N SER A 654 8.53 -6.61 11.42
CA SER A 654 9.96 -6.35 11.56
C SER A 654 10.26 -5.54 12.82
N ASP A 655 11.32 -5.88 13.55
CA ASP A 655 11.73 -5.19 14.78
C ASP A 655 12.32 -3.80 14.55
N TYR A 656 12.80 -3.49 13.33
CA TYR A 656 13.21 -2.16 12.92
C TYR A 656 13.11 -1.96 11.40
N VAL A 657 13.04 -0.69 10.99
CA VAL A 657 13.27 -0.25 9.61
C VAL A 657 14.31 0.87 9.62
N ALA A 658 15.33 0.75 8.79
CA ALA A 658 16.42 1.71 8.70
C ALA A 658 16.69 2.12 7.24
N ASN A 659 16.79 3.42 7.00
CA ASN A 659 17.17 4.00 5.71
C ASN A 659 18.23 5.07 5.96
N ILE A 660 19.32 5.01 5.23
CA ILE A 660 20.38 6.01 5.27
C ILE A 660 20.87 6.31 3.87
N GLY A 661 21.12 7.57 3.58
CA GLY A 661 21.67 7.93 2.30
C GLY A 661 22.33 9.30 2.30
N PHE A 662 23.13 9.51 1.27
CA PHE A 662 23.69 10.81 0.98
C PHE A 662 23.64 11.14 -0.50
N ILE A 663 23.61 12.42 -0.82
CA ILE A 663 23.74 12.96 -2.16
C ILE A 663 24.84 14.00 -2.17
N GLN A 664 25.72 13.92 -3.16
CA GLN A 664 26.77 14.88 -3.42
C GLN A 664 26.52 15.58 -4.75
N ASP A 665 26.38 16.89 -4.72
CA ASP A 665 26.38 17.70 -5.92
C ASP A 665 27.79 18.05 -6.36
N LEU A 666 27.99 18.13 -7.67
CA LEU A 666 29.21 18.53 -8.33
C LEU A 666 28.91 19.72 -9.27
N PRO A 667 28.62 20.93 -8.73
CA PRO A 667 28.11 22.06 -9.53
C PRO A 667 29.02 22.43 -10.71
N ALA A 668 30.33 22.38 -10.50
CA ALA A 668 31.32 22.66 -11.56
C ALA A 668 31.21 21.72 -12.77
N TRP A 669 30.63 20.53 -12.57
CA TRP A 669 30.45 19.53 -13.62
C TRP A 669 29.00 19.41 -14.07
N GLY A 670 28.05 20.10 -13.41
CA GLY A 670 26.63 19.91 -13.61
C GLY A 670 26.24 18.45 -13.43
N ALA A 671 26.74 17.82 -12.38
CA ALA A 671 26.51 16.40 -12.08
C ALA A 671 26.19 16.22 -10.60
N SER A 672 25.59 15.10 -10.27
CA SER A 672 25.38 14.65 -8.89
C SER A 672 25.52 13.13 -8.80
N PHE A 673 25.80 12.63 -7.60
CA PHE A 673 25.74 11.20 -7.31
C PHE A 673 25.26 10.97 -5.89
N GLY A 674 24.71 9.80 -5.63
CA GLY A 674 24.25 9.42 -4.30
C GLY A 674 24.27 7.93 -4.09
N VAL A 675 24.20 7.56 -2.81
CA VAL A 675 24.09 6.18 -2.35
C VAL A 675 23.05 6.12 -1.28
N THR A 676 22.20 5.11 -1.31
CA THR A 676 21.23 4.78 -0.27
C THR A 676 21.42 3.34 0.18
N TRP A 677 21.18 3.11 1.45
CA TRP A 677 21.15 1.82 2.09
C TRP A 677 19.85 1.70 2.88
N ARG A 678 19.14 0.60 2.68
CA ARG A 678 17.89 0.30 3.37
C ARG A 678 17.95 -1.10 3.94
N LYS A 679 17.40 -1.29 5.13
CA LYS A 679 17.20 -2.61 5.74
C LYS A 679 15.97 -2.58 6.64
N GLN A 680 15.17 -3.64 6.57
CA GLN A 680 14.20 -3.98 7.60
C GLN A 680 14.73 -5.16 8.43
N GLY A 681 14.34 -5.21 9.70
CA GLY A 681 14.77 -6.24 10.63
C GLY A 681 14.04 -7.56 10.40
N GLU A 682 14.39 -8.53 11.20
CA GLU A 682 13.75 -9.84 11.20
C GLU A 682 12.26 -9.72 11.60
N ALA A 683 11.44 -10.55 11.00
CA ALA A 683 10.02 -10.68 11.26
C ALA A 683 9.68 -12.12 11.62
N PHE A 684 8.68 -12.32 12.47
CA PHE A 684 8.19 -13.63 12.88
C PHE A 684 6.69 -13.69 12.69
N GLY A 685 6.19 -14.77 12.12
CA GLY A 685 4.77 -15.09 11.99
C GLY A 685 4.46 -16.45 12.60
N ARG A 686 3.28 -16.61 13.18
CA ARG A 686 2.78 -17.89 13.72
C ARG A 686 1.29 -18.04 13.47
N ILE A 687 0.94 -19.17 12.89
CA ILE A 687 -0.42 -19.70 12.83
C ILE A 687 -0.41 -21.13 13.42
N VAL A 688 -1.58 -21.73 13.57
CA VAL A 688 -1.64 -23.15 13.94
C VAL A 688 -1.13 -24.00 12.77
N GLY A 689 -0.14 -24.82 13.04
CA GLY A 689 0.52 -25.68 12.06
C GLY A 689 1.81 -25.09 11.48
N GLU A 690 2.06 -23.77 11.58
CA GLU A 690 3.24 -23.17 10.96
C GLU A 690 3.79 -21.97 11.75
N GLU A 691 5.12 -21.88 11.79
CA GLU A 691 5.84 -20.70 12.27
C GLU A 691 6.87 -20.29 11.20
N VAL A 692 6.95 -19.00 10.90
CA VAL A 692 7.85 -18.47 9.87
C VAL A 692 8.72 -17.36 10.46
N THR A 693 10.04 -17.49 10.28
CA THR A 693 10.98 -16.41 10.59
C THR A 693 11.57 -15.88 9.30
N THR A 694 11.28 -14.61 8.97
CA THR A 694 11.74 -13.95 7.74
C THR A 694 12.88 -12.98 8.05
N SER A 695 13.99 -13.10 7.35
CA SER A 695 15.14 -12.21 7.41
C SER A 695 15.35 -11.55 6.06
N TYR A 696 15.60 -10.23 6.04
CA TYR A 696 15.76 -9.45 4.83
C TYR A 696 17.20 -8.98 4.66
N GLY A 697 17.78 -9.16 3.49
CA GLY A 697 19.02 -8.53 3.10
C GLY A 697 18.93 -7.00 3.06
N ALA A 698 20.06 -6.31 3.04
CA ALA A 698 20.06 -4.86 2.92
C ALA A 698 20.02 -4.46 1.43
N ASP A 699 19.12 -3.58 1.02
CA ASP A 699 19.09 -3.00 -0.33
C ASP A 699 20.08 -1.82 -0.42
N VAL A 700 21.02 -1.89 -1.36
CA VAL A 700 21.97 -0.84 -1.68
C VAL A 700 21.68 -0.30 -3.07
N GLU A 701 21.40 1.01 -3.14
CA GLU A 701 21.18 1.72 -4.39
C GLU A 701 22.23 2.83 -4.57
N ALA A 702 22.70 3.02 -5.80
CA ALA A 702 23.60 4.12 -6.15
C ALA A 702 23.22 4.73 -7.49
N PHE A 703 23.39 6.04 -7.62
CA PHE A 703 23.15 6.72 -8.89
C PHE A 703 24.23 7.74 -9.24
N ILE A 704 24.32 8.04 -10.54
CA ILE A 704 25.02 9.19 -11.07
C ILE A 704 24.12 9.90 -12.08
N GLU A 705 24.01 11.22 -11.96
CA GLU A 705 23.28 12.08 -12.88
C GLU A 705 24.22 13.08 -13.55
N LYS A 706 23.97 13.34 -14.83
CA LYS A 706 24.63 14.38 -15.60
C LYS A 706 23.59 15.26 -16.29
N ARG A 707 23.72 16.58 -16.12
CA ARG A 707 22.92 17.58 -16.81
C ARG A 707 23.64 18.17 -18.00
N PHE A 708 22.91 18.34 -19.09
CA PHE A 708 23.36 18.92 -20.34
C PHE A 708 22.53 20.20 -20.61
N GLY A 709 23.04 21.32 -20.11
CA GLY A 709 22.27 22.57 -20.05
C GLY A 709 21.12 22.49 -19.03
N GLU A 710 20.10 23.32 -19.21
CA GLU A 710 18.96 23.46 -18.28
C GLU A 710 17.84 22.44 -18.54
N ARG A 711 17.83 21.76 -19.68
CA ARG A 711 16.68 21.00 -20.17
C ARG A 711 16.86 19.49 -20.21
N LEU A 712 18.08 18.99 -20.29
CA LEU A 712 18.34 17.56 -20.44
C LEU A 712 19.10 17.04 -19.23
N ALA A 713 18.53 16.07 -18.52
CA ALA A 713 19.21 15.27 -17.52
C ALA A 713 19.29 13.80 -17.98
N VAL A 714 20.41 13.16 -17.70
CA VAL A 714 20.62 11.72 -17.95
C VAL A 714 21.14 11.11 -16.66
N ARG A 715 20.48 10.06 -16.19
CA ARG A 715 20.80 9.36 -14.95
C ARG A 715 21.00 7.88 -15.21
N LEU A 716 22.00 7.32 -14.56
CA LEU A 716 22.22 5.89 -14.39
C LEU A 716 22.03 5.56 -12.92
N THR A 717 21.16 4.61 -12.62
CA THR A 717 20.90 4.07 -11.28
C THR A 717 21.17 2.58 -11.28
N GLY A 718 21.77 2.06 -10.21
CA GLY A 718 21.82 0.63 -9.89
C GLY A 718 21.11 0.39 -8.57
N SER A 719 20.14 -0.49 -8.53
CA SER A 719 19.38 -0.92 -7.36
C SER A 719 19.72 -2.36 -7.03
N ASN A 720 19.54 -2.76 -5.78
CA ASN A 720 19.88 -4.09 -5.27
C ASN A 720 21.32 -4.50 -5.62
N LEU A 721 22.29 -3.56 -5.50
CA LEU A 721 23.68 -3.73 -5.95
C LEU A 721 24.45 -4.80 -5.18
N ASN A 722 23.98 -5.23 -4.06
CA ASN A 722 24.56 -6.29 -3.21
C ASN A 722 23.79 -7.60 -3.27
N ASP A 723 22.84 -7.73 -4.20
CA ASP A 723 22.01 -8.91 -4.37
C ASP A 723 21.42 -9.38 -3.03
N ALA A 724 20.57 -8.50 -2.47
CA ALA A 724 19.95 -8.75 -1.19
C ALA A 724 18.98 -9.93 -1.28
N SER A 725 19.13 -10.89 -0.37
CA SER A 725 18.21 -12.02 -0.23
C SER A 725 17.06 -11.71 0.72
N LYS A 726 15.99 -12.47 0.58
CA LYS A 726 15.01 -12.75 1.60
C LYS A 726 15.23 -14.19 2.01
N ASP A 727 15.45 -14.43 3.30
CA ASP A 727 15.69 -15.75 3.86
C ASP A 727 14.55 -16.08 4.82
N GLU A 728 13.92 -17.26 4.65
CA GLU A 728 12.80 -17.71 5.47
C GLU A 728 13.13 -19.06 6.11
N VAL A 729 12.69 -19.21 7.34
CA VAL A 729 12.77 -20.45 8.12
C VAL A 729 11.34 -20.82 8.46
N PHE A 730 10.88 -21.96 7.96
CA PHE A 730 9.57 -22.52 8.26
C PHE A 730 9.72 -23.68 9.25
N ASP A 731 8.97 -23.61 10.34
CA ASP A 731 8.73 -24.69 11.27
C ASP A 731 7.30 -25.19 11.03
N LYS A 732 7.12 -26.39 10.47
CA LYS A 732 5.81 -26.94 10.12
C LYS A 732 5.42 -28.10 11.03
N PHE A 733 4.13 -28.20 11.35
CA PHE A 733 3.57 -29.17 12.31
C PHE A 733 2.19 -29.62 11.83
N ASN A 734 1.90 -30.93 11.91
CA ASN A 734 0.59 -31.45 11.51
C ASN A 734 -0.52 -31.12 12.52
N THR A 735 -0.18 -30.93 13.79
CA THR A 735 -1.18 -30.70 14.84
C THR A 735 -0.74 -29.63 15.82
N ILE A 736 -1.70 -29.03 16.51
CA ILE A 736 -1.43 -28.04 17.57
C ILE A 736 -0.61 -28.66 18.73
N ASP A 737 -0.82 -29.94 19.05
CA ASP A 737 -0.07 -30.63 20.11
C ASP A 737 1.39 -30.85 19.70
N GLU A 738 1.66 -31.18 18.44
CA GLU A 738 3.01 -31.28 17.87
C GLU A 738 3.72 -29.92 17.89
N GLN A 739 3.02 -28.84 17.54
CA GLN A 739 3.57 -27.50 17.61
C GLN A 739 3.94 -27.10 19.04
N PHE A 740 3.13 -27.47 20.05
CA PHE A 740 3.47 -27.28 21.47
C PHE A 740 4.70 -28.09 21.90
N ASP A 741 4.79 -29.34 21.43
CA ASP A 741 5.86 -30.26 21.80
C ASP A 741 7.12 -30.08 20.94
N ARG A 742 7.06 -29.23 19.87
CA ARG A 742 8.11 -29.04 18.85
C ARG A 742 8.48 -30.36 18.17
N ASP A 743 7.49 -31.19 17.89
CA ASP A 743 7.58 -32.40 17.07
C ASP A 743 7.30 -32.02 15.62
N TYR A 744 8.39 -31.77 14.89
CA TYR A 744 8.34 -31.19 13.55
C TYR A 744 7.82 -32.19 12.54
N ASP A 745 6.92 -31.76 11.65
CA ASP A 745 6.63 -32.45 10.40
C ASP A 745 7.69 -32.12 9.35
N GLU A 746 8.02 -30.83 9.22
CA GLU A 746 9.05 -30.33 8.33
C GLU A 746 9.74 -29.11 8.92
N TYR A 747 11.04 -28.98 8.65
CA TYR A 747 11.84 -27.78 8.91
C TYR A 747 12.46 -27.31 7.60
N GLU A 748 12.06 -26.16 7.10
CA GLU A 748 12.47 -25.65 5.79
C GLU A 748 13.31 -24.37 5.92
N LEU A 749 14.36 -24.31 5.11
CA LEU A 749 15.20 -23.12 4.91
C LEU A 749 15.05 -22.65 3.46
N GLU A 750 14.43 -21.51 3.26
CA GLU A 750 14.27 -20.89 1.93
C GLU A 750 15.13 -19.64 1.78
N THR A 751 15.69 -19.44 0.60
CA THR A 751 16.41 -18.22 0.22
C THR A 751 15.90 -17.75 -1.15
N GLU A 752 15.49 -16.50 -1.24
CA GLU A 752 15.04 -15.83 -2.45
C GLU A 752 15.98 -14.69 -2.83
N THR A 753 16.33 -14.58 -4.12
CA THR A 753 17.14 -13.50 -4.69
C THR A 753 16.55 -13.01 -6.01
N GLY A 754 16.83 -11.77 -6.42
CA GLY A 754 16.33 -11.20 -7.68
C GLY A 754 17.40 -10.47 -8.49
N GLY A 755 18.65 -10.47 -8.00
CA GLY A 755 19.80 -9.83 -8.66
C GLY A 755 19.75 -8.29 -8.74
N PRO A 756 20.82 -7.66 -9.21
CA PRO A 756 20.89 -6.21 -9.38
C PRO A 756 20.12 -5.72 -10.61
N VAL A 757 19.53 -4.52 -10.50
CA VAL A 757 18.83 -3.84 -11.59
C VAL A 757 19.54 -2.56 -11.97
N PHE A 758 19.83 -2.36 -13.26
CA PHE A 758 20.42 -1.15 -13.79
C PHE A 758 19.43 -0.37 -14.65
N GLN A 759 19.21 0.90 -14.31
CA GLN A 759 18.31 1.78 -14.99
C GLN A 759 19.04 2.95 -15.64
N LEU A 760 18.73 3.23 -16.91
CA LEU A 760 19.18 4.43 -17.61
C LEU A 760 18.00 5.26 -18.04
N VAL A 761 17.92 6.52 -17.60
CA VAL A 761 16.82 7.44 -17.90
C VAL A 761 17.35 8.76 -18.43
N ALA A 762 16.69 9.29 -19.46
CA ALA A 762 16.88 10.64 -19.97
C ALA A 762 15.57 11.43 -19.81
N ARG A 763 15.62 12.61 -19.19
CA ARG A 763 14.52 13.54 -19.02
C ARG A 763 14.79 14.85 -19.74
N TYR A 764 13.84 15.28 -20.58
CA TYR A 764 13.89 16.54 -21.29
C TYR A 764 12.72 17.43 -20.88
N THR A 765 13.03 18.62 -20.37
CA THR A 765 12.05 19.62 -19.89
C THR A 765 11.88 20.75 -20.90
N PHE A 766 10.65 21.25 -21.15
CA PHE A 766 10.34 22.27 -22.16
C PHE A 766 9.29 23.26 -21.70
#